data_0f03bc7368794acdae70eba73c164779
#
_entry.id   0f03bc7368794acdae70eba73c164779
#
_cell.length_a   1.000
_cell.length_b   1.000
_cell.length_c   1.000
_cell.angle_alpha   90.00
_cell.angle_beta   90.00
_cell.angle_gamma   90.00
#
_symmetry.space_group_name_H-M   'P 1'
#
loop_
_entity.id
_entity.type
_entity.pdbx_description
1 polymer ?
#
loop_
_entity_poly.entity_id
_entity_poly.type
_entity_poly.pdbx_seq_one_letter_code
_entity_poly.pdbx_strand_id
1 'polypeptide(L)'
;MSKAATKNLVIVESPAKAATIERYLGPDYTVIASYGHVRDLPQKSRRAAKGSVAAKRPKRKKGDPPAPKPAKGLGSLAVDVENGFTPHYEIIEEKEGRLADIRRAAKGAEAVWLATDLDREGEAIAWHLAEALEIPEADRRRVTFSEITKGAILESFSHPRGINLDLVNAQQARRILDRLVGYKLSPLLSRLVAPRSSAGRVQSVALRLVVERERAIRAFIPRHYSTVELGVRPAVDPDLVIPASLVGPKGENLEVEPEVAEAAVARVTGGVAIVTERTESTRKQRPVPPFTTSTLQQEAGRKHGYRSRVTMQLAQKLYEGVDIGGERTGLITYMRTDSPTLSQQAISEAADVIRTRFGAEAVVEGGRQYASKSKNAQEAHEAIRPTSFHRTPEEVASYLDDRELRVYTLIWRRAIASQMPDKLSATTTLFWSVGEDRLKTNATRTLEPGFTAVYLEGKDDEEEDAEAQLPDLPEGSKGEVATAEAVAHQTKPEPRFTEPTLVKELEKHGIGRPSTYAAIIERIQEREYVDRDRENRLRATRLGETVCDLLTTHFTAFVDLGFTAGMEEELDAVAEGRADWREVLGKFWATFEPLVTEKATSIGAGEYRNRPSDEKCSEGHPMEERLGRFGWYLACSLYPEHSERKSLSKVIGDDTPGGDVPTLEGAGLPCPQCGAEHGGKMAQRRSRFGYFLGCDRYPECKFIPKAEVPEEFRLAFEALCPVCGGEHGGKLRPRRNNKRNTYFYSCDRYPECKTIRPRPTGATHAECGATIGKDDEGGICTRCGARVDLPEGELVGLVIAGGTADPLAFAPKRGRRVAADGKAKAEGNKAKVASRARTVKSKGKPKRIPAAAAVAAAELSASDAAGGEDEAT
;
A
#
# COMPACT_ATOMS: atom_id res chain seq x y z
N MET A 1 -23.61 -15.84 -41.74
CA MET A 1 -23.42 -17.04 -40.92
C MET A 1 -24.04 -16.75 -39.54
N SER A 2 -25.18 -17.38 -39.21
CA SER A 2 -25.82 -17.28 -37.89
C SER A 2 -24.83 -17.87 -36.89
N LYS A 3 -24.43 -17.09 -35.86
CA LYS A 3 -23.70 -17.64 -34.70
C LYS A 3 -24.56 -18.73 -34.10
N ALA A 4 -24.06 -19.97 -34.10
CA ALA A 4 -24.70 -21.06 -33.37
C ALA A 4 -25.01 -20.57 -31.93
N ALA A 5 -26.22 -20.88 -31.47
CA ALA A 5 -26.63 -20.53 -30.10
C ALA A 5 -25.63 -21.19 -29.12
N THR A 6 -25.01 -20.39 -28.29
CA THR A 6 -24.07 -20.88 -27.27
C THR A 6 -24.84 -21.63 -26.22
N LYS A 7 -24.56 -22.93 -26.01
CA LYS A 7 -25.34 -23.76 -25.07
C LYS A 7 -25.15 -23.30 -23.59
N ASN A 8 -23.95 -22.84 -23.22
CA ASN A 8 -23.63 -22.46 -21.85
C ASN A 8 -23.01 -21.07 -21.77
N LEU A 9 -23.49 -20.24 -20.85
CA LEU A 9 -22.87 -18.97 -20.50
C LEU A 9 -22.18 -19.10 -19.15
N VAL A 10 -20.88 -18.77 -19.10
CA VAL A 10 -20.12 -18.71 -17.87
C VAL A 10 -19.83 -17.23 -17.56
N ILE A 11 -20.11 -16.82 -16.32
CA ILE A 11 -19.85 -15.46 -15.85
C ILE A 11 -18.75 -15.49 -14.81
N VAL A 12 -17.66 -14.75 -15.07
CA VAL A 12 -16.50 -14.59 -14.20
C VAL A 12 -16.29 -13.12 -13.85
N GLU A 13 -15.37 -12.81 -12.96
CA GLU A 13 -15.12 -11.42 -12.51
C GLU A 13 -14.23 -10.64 -13.45
N SER A 14 -13.21 -11.28 -14.06
CA SER A 14 -12.19 -10.59 -14.83
C SER A 14 -12.04 -11.10 -16.26
N PRO A 15 -11.63 -10.24 -17.22
CA PRO A 15 -11.36 -10.64 -18.58
C PRO A 15 -10.21 -11.65 -18.71
N ALA A 16 -9.24 -11.62 -17.78
CA ALA A 16 -8.11 -12.52 -17.79
C ALA A 16 -8.57 -13.95 -17.48
N LYS A 17 -9.41 -14.12 -16.45
CA LYS A 17 -10.07 -15.41 -16.15
C LYS A 17 -10.93 -15.89 -17.32
N ALA A 18 -11.72 -15.00 -17.93
CA ALA A 18 -12.56 -15.36 -19.05
C ALA A 18 -11.72 -15.97 -20.18
N ALA A 19 -10.61 -15.34 -20.55
CA ALA A 19 -9.74 -15.80 -21.61
C ALA A 19 -9.07 -17.17 -21.31
N THR A 20 -8.78 -17.46 -20.05
CA THR A 20 -8.18 -18.73 -19.61
C THR A 20 -9.22 -19.84 -19.59
N ILE A 21 -10.37 -19.60 -18.93
CA ILE A 21 -11.42 -20.61 -18.72
C ILE A 21 -12.10 -20.99 -20.03
N GLU A 22 -12.34 -20.02 -20.92
CA GLU A 22 -12.97 -20.29 -22.23
C GLU A 22 -12.18 -21.30 -23.06
N ARG A 23 -10.83 -21.24 -23.02
CA ARG A 23 -9.95 -22.20 -23.70
C ARG A 23 -10.10 -23.62 -23.17
N TYR A 24 -10.34 -23.77 -21.85
CA TYR A 24 -10.46 -25.08 -21.22
C TYR A 24 -11.82 -25.74 -21.43
N LEU A 25 -12.89 -24.94 -21.43
CA LEU A 25 -14.25 -25.45 -21.54
C LEU A 25 -14.66 -25.77 -23.00
N GLY A 26 -13.98 -25.16 -24.00
CA GLY A 26 -14.24 -25.42 -25.39
C GLY A 26 -15.45 -24.68 -25.99
N PRO A 27 -15.89 -25.04 -27.22
CA PRO A 27 -16.81 -24.26 -28.05
C PRO A 27 -18.28 -24.25 -27.56
N ASP A 28 -18.66 -25.16 -26.68
CA ASP A 28 -20.02 -25.21 -26.10
C ASP A 28 -20.23 -24.13 -25.00
N TYR A 29 -19.19 -23.42 -24.65
CA TYR A 29 -19.21 -22.41 -23.58
C TYR A 29 -18.81 -21.04 -24.11
N THR A 30 -19.51 -20.01 -23.67
CA THR A 30 -19.07 -18.62 -23.84
C THR A 30 -18.77 -18.03 -22.47
N VAL A 31 -17.58 -17.48 -22.29
CA VAL A 31 -17.18 -16.93 -20.99
C VAL A 31 -17.17 -15.40 -21.04
N ILE A 32 -17.89 -14.78 -20.12
CA ILE A 32 -18.05 -13.32 -20.05
C ILE A 32 -17.64 -12.81 -18.68
N ALA A 33 -16.82 -11.73 -18.65
CA ALA A 33 -16.44 -11.08 -17.40
C ALA A 33 -17.45 -10.02 -16.95
N SER A 34 -17.82 -9.98 -15.66
CA SER A 34 -18.67 -8.95 -15.06
C SER A 34 -17.90 -7.68 -14.68
N TYR A 35 -16.57 -7.77 -14.55
CA TYR A 35 -15.69 -6.74 -13.99
C TYR A 35 -16.00 -6.41 -12.50
N GLY A 36 -16.27 -7.43 -11.71
CA GLY A 36 -16.62 -7.32 -10.28
C GLY A 36 -18.13 -7.14 -10.06
N HIS A 37 -18.49 -6.48 -8.95
CA HIS A 37 -19.89 -6.26 -8.58
C HIS A 37 -20.68 -5.50 -9.66
N VAL A 38 -21.90 -5.95 -9.93
CA VAL A 38 -22.86 -5.30 -10.85
C VAL A 38 -23.91 -4.46 -10.11
N ARG A 39 -24.12 -4.75 -8.81
CA ARG A 39 -25.04 -4.03 -7.91
C ARG A 39 -24.28 -3.61 -6.65
N ASP A 40 -24.60 -2.45 -6.10
CA ASP A 40 -24.08 -1.98 -4.81
C ASP A 40 -25.12 -1.08 -4.13
N LEU A 41 -24.91 -0.76 -2.85
CA LEU A 41 -25.63 0.29 -2.16
C LEU A 41 -25.37 1.64 -2.86
N PRO A 42 -26.40 2.45 -3.18
CA PRO A 42 -26.25 3.69 -3.89
C PRO A 42 -25.23 4.61 -3.22
N GLN A 43 -24.34 5.17 -4.00
CA GLN A 43 -23.44 6.24 -3.58
C GLN A 43 -24.13 7.57 -3.85
N LYS A 44 -24.03 8.54 -2.93
CA LYS A 44 -24.48 9.89 -3.24
C LYS A 44 -23.82 10.31 -4.54
N SER A 45 -24.62 10.53 -5.60
CA SER A 45 -24.10 11.05 -6.86
C SER A 45 -23.27 12.29 -6.51
N ARG A 46 -22.01 12.34 -6.94
CA ARG A 46 -21.25 13.58 -6.97
C ARG A 46 -22.14 14.56 -7.70
N ARG A 47 -22.61 15.61 -7.02
CA ARG A 47 -23.22 16.75 -7.70
C ARG A 47 -22.28 17.06 -8.85
N ALA A 48 -22.79 16.94 -10.07
CA ALA A 48 -22.04 17.24 -11.28
C ALA A 48 -21.28 18.54 -11.03
N ALA A 49 -19.96 18.51 -11.17
CA ALA A 49 -19.15 19.71 -11.07
C ALA A 49 -19.76 20.73 -12.02
N LYS A 50 -20.11 21.90 -11.54
CA LYS A 50 -20.63 22.98 -12.37
C LYS A 50 -19.64 23.18 -13.52
N GLY A 51 -19.97 22.70 -14.71
CA GLY A 51 -19.11 22.79 -15.92
C GLY A 51 -18.99 21.54 -16.78
N SER A 52 -19.41 20.36 -16.35
CA SER A 52 -19.50 19.21 -17.26
C SER A 52 -20.79 19.33 -18.08
N VAL A 53 -20.62 19.33 -19.39
CA VAL A 53 -21.75 19.23 -20.34
C VAL A 53 -22.49 17.94 -20.02
N ALA A 54 -23.67 18.07 -19.43
CA ALA A 54 -24.52 16.93 -19.12
C ALA A 54 -24.79 16.17 -20.42
N ALA A 55 -24.28 14.96 -20.54
CA ALA A 55 -24.71 14.04 -21.56
C ALA A 55 -26.22 13.91 -21.44
N LYS A 56 -26.94 14.31 -22.49
CA LYS A 56 -28.41 14.25 -22.53
C LYS A 56 -28.82 12.81 -22.28
N ARG A 57 -29.46 12.53 -21.13
CA ARG A 57 -30.12 11.24 -20.87
C ARG A 57 -30.96 10.87 -22.11
N PRO A 58 -30.85 9.61 -22.61
CA PRO A 58 -31.73 9.18 -23.67
C PRO A 58 -33.16 9.33 -23.20
N LYS A 59 -34.01 9.98 -24.02
CA LYS A 59 -35.43 10.15 -23.72
C LYS A 59 -36.07 8.76 -23.63
N ARG A 60 -36.64 8.40 -22.43
CA ARG A 60 -37.42 7.18 -22.27
C ARG A 60 -38.51 7.09 -23.35
N LYS A 61 -38.68 5.91 -23.91
CA LYS A 61 -39.77 5.66 -24.86
C LYS A 61 -41.08 5.61 -24.06
N LYS A 62 -42.14 6.11 -24.73
CA LYS A 62 -43.52 6.10 -24.18
C LYS A 62 -43.92 4.62 -24.09
N GLY A 63 -44.02 4.08 -22.86
CA GLY A 63 -44.32 2.69 -22.58
C GLY A 63 -43.40 1.95 -21.59
N ASP A 64 -42.24 2.52 -21.27
CA ASP A 64 -41.37 1.90 -20.27
C ASP A 64 -41.97 2.01 -18.87
N PRO A 65 -41.97 0.94 -18.06
CA PRO A 65 -42.50 0.97 -16.69
C PRO A 65 -41.74 2.03 -15.87
N PRO A 66 -42.42 2.75 -14.95
CA PRO A 66 -41.76 3.75 -14.12
C PRO A 66 -40.65 3.09 -13.31
N ALA A 67 -39.44 3.72 -13.30
CA ALA A 67 -38.41 3.27 -12.39
C ALA A 67 -38.96 3.26 -10.95
N PRO A 68 -38.65 2.27 -10.14
CA PRO A 68 -39.10 2.23 -8.75
C PRO A 68 -38.63 3.51 -8.07
N LYS A 69 -39.59 4.24 -7.49
CA LYS A 69 -39.28 5.42 -6.69
C LYS A 69 -38.48 4.95 -5.47
N PRO A 70 -37.35 5.62 -5.10
CA PRO A 70 -36.68 5.30 -3.85
C PRO A 70 -37.70 5.37 -2.72
N ALA A 71 -37.73 4.34 -1.86
CA ALA A 71 -38.62 4.28 -0.71
C ALA A 71 -38.42 5.56 0.12
N LYS A 72 -39.51 6.26 0.39
CA LYS A 72 -39.49 7.47 1.22
C LYS A 72 -39.06 7.05 2.62
N GLY A 73 -37.89 7.54 3.11
CA GLY A 73 -37.42 7.31 4.49
C GLY A 73 -36.01 6.79 4.65
N LEU A 74 -35.41 6.13 3.67
CA LEU A 74 -34.12 5.43 3.82
C LEU A 74 -32.88 6.35 3.88
N GLY A 75 -33.00 7.63 3.61
CA GLY A 75 -31.91 8.59 3.68
C GLY A 75 -30.70 8.21 2.83
N SER A 76 -29.51 8.65 3.25
CA SER A 76 -28.26 8.36 2.54
C SER A 76 -27.66 6.99 2.84
N LEU A 77 -28.20 6.25 3.80
CA LEU A 77 -27.70 4.93 4.19
C LEU A 77 -28.05 3.87 3.14
N ALA A 78 -29.23 3.99 2.54
CA ALA A 78 -29.80 2.98 1.64
C ALA A 78 -29.94 1.58 2.30
N VAL A 79 -30.11 1.58 3.61
CA VAL A 79 -30.36 0.41 4.45
C VAL A 79 -31.53 0.73 5.36
N ASP A 80 -32.51 -0.16 5.40
CA ASP A 80 -33.67 -0.04 6.28
C ASP A 80 -33.33 -0.63 7.64
N VAL A 81 -32.84 0.23 8.55
CA VAL A 81 -32.43 -0.19 9.91
C VAL A 81 -33.60 -0.58 10.80
N GLU A 82 -34.79 -0.05 10.54
CA GLU A 82 -36.00 -0.35 11.35
C GLU A 82 -36.62 -1.71 10.98
N ASN A 83 -36.42 -2.12 9.72
CA ASN A 83 -36.97 -3.38 9.20
C ASN A 83 -35.87 -4.39 8.87
N GLY A 84 -35.05 -4.76 9.88
CA GLY A 84 -34.07 -5.85 9.81
C GLY A 84 -32.89 -5.57 8.90
N PHE A 85 -32.44 -4.32 8.82
CA PHE A 85 -31.25 -3.88 8.05
C PHE A 85 -31.31 -4.21 6.56
N THR A 86 -32.50 -4.23 5.98
CA THR A 86 -32.72 -4.58 4.58
C THR A 86 -31.97 -3.61 3.64
N PRO A 87 -30.99 -4.07 2.84
CA PRO A 87 -30.24 -3.22 1.95
C PRO A 87 -31.00 -2.95 0.64
N HIS A 88 -30.93 -1.72 0.15
CA HIS A 88 -31.45 -1.33 -1.15
C HIS A 88 -30.30 -1.26 -2.17
N TYR A 89 -30.12 -2.34 -2.92
CA TYR A 89 -29.13 -2.43 -3.96
C TYR A 89 -29.62 -1.80 -5.27
N GLU A 90 -28.76 -1.03 -5.91
CA GLU A 90 -28.95 -0.47 -7.25
C GLU A 90 -27.89 -1.02 -8.20
N ILE A 91 -28.21 -1.08 -9.50
CA ILE A 91 -27.23 -1.41 -10.53
C ILE A 91 -26.21 -0.24 -10.60
N ILE A 92 -24.94 -0.58 -10.58
CA ILE A 92 -23.85 0.39 -10.72
C ILE A 92 -23.91 1.03 -12.11
N GLU A 93 -24.03 2.37 -12.21
CA GLU A 93 -24.26 3.10 -13.46
C GLU A 93 -23.21 2.73 -14.56
N GLU A 94 -21.92 2.63 -14.17
CA GLU A 94 -20.85 2.24 -15.09
C GLU A 94 -20.95 0.78 -15.56
N LYS A 95 -21.76 -0.04 -14.89
CA LYS A 95 -21.96 -1.47 -15.19
C LYS A 95 -23.24 -1.76 -15.99
N GLU A 96 -24.14 -0.78 -16.18
CA GLU A 96 -25.38 -0.98 -16.92
C GLU A 96 -25.16 -1.55 -18.33
N GLY A 97 -24.19 -0.99 -19.08
CA GLY A 97 -23.86 -1.47 -20.41
C GLY A 97 -23.36 -2.91 -20.42
N ARG A 98 -22.49 -3.24 -19.43
CA ARG A 98 -21.96 -4.60 -19.29
C ARG A 98 -23.02 -5.61 -18.89
N LEU A 99 -23.88 -5.24 -17.95
CA LEU A 99 -25.01 -6.07 -17.54
C LEU A 99 -25.99 -6.31 -18.68
N ALA A 100 -26.22 -5.32 -19.54
CA ALA A 100 -27.04 -5.49 -20.75
C ALA A 100 -26.42 -6.50 -21.75
N ASP A 101 -25.10 -6.51 -21.89
CA ASP A 101 -24.40 -7.51 -22.72
C ASP A 101 -24.55 -8.92 -22.12
N ILE A 102 -24.36 -9.06 -20.80
CA ILE A 102 -24.53 -10.33 -20.09
C ILE A 102 -25.99 -10.82 -20.22
N ARG A 103 -26.98 -9.96 -20.01
CA ARG A 103 -28.41 -10.30 -20.18
C ARG A 103 -28.73 -10.79 -21.58
N ARG A 104 -28.11 -10.18 -22.60
CA ARG A 104 -28.30 -10.60 -24.00
C ARG A 104 -27.72 -11.99 -24.25
N ALA A 105 -26.55 -12.27 -23.69
CA ALA A 105 -25.93 -13.58 -23.77
C ALA A 105 -26.71 -14.64 -22.98
N ALA A 106 -27.21 -14.32 -21.79
CA ALA A 106 -27.98 -15.22 -20.95
C ALA A 106 -29.31 -15.64 -21.59
N LYS A 107 -30.01 -14.75 -22.32
CA LYS A 107 -31.24 -15.08 -23.04
C LYS A 107 -31.07 -16.11 -24.17
N GLY A 108 -29.86 -16.28 -24.69
CA GLY A 108 -29.51 -17.25 -25.73
C GLY A 108 -28.84 -18.52 -25.23
N ALA A 109 -28.61 -18.63 -23.93
CA ALA A 109 -27.95 -19.75 -23.30
C ALA A 109 -28.93 -20.74 -22.70
N GLU A 110 -28.63 -22.04 -22.76
CA GLU A 110 -29.40 -23.10 -22.10
C GLU A 110 -29.15 -23.12 -20.60
N ALA A 111 -27.92 -22.75 -20.18
CA ALA A 111 -27.54 -22.67 -18.77
C ALA A 111 -26.61 -21.50 -18.50
N VAL A 112 -26.75 -20.91 -17.32
CA VAL A 112 -25.88 -19.86 -16.82
C VAL A 112 -25.07 -20.38 -15.63
N TRP A 113 -23.76 -20.25 -15.71
CA TRP A 113 -22.80 -20.69 -14.72
C TRP A 113 -22.14 -19.47 -14.05
N LEU A 114 -22.10 -19.47 -12.73
CA LEU A 114 -21.53 -18.39 -11.92
C LEU A 114 -20.17 -18.86 -11.39
N ALA A 115 -19.10 -18.47 -12.08
CA ALA A 115 -17.72 -18.92 -11.85
C ALA A 115 -16.84 -17.79 -11.29
N THR A 116 -17.34 -17.11 -10.28
CA THR A 116 -16.65 -16.06 -9.53
C THR A 116 -15.72 -16.65 -8.48
N ASP A 117 -14.83 -15.83 -7.84
CA ASP A 117 -13.88 -16.28 -6.81
C ASP A 117 -14.55 -17.08 -5.69
N LEU A 118 -13.74 -17.86 -5.00
CA LEU A 118 -14.25 -18.79 -3.97
C LEU A 118 -14.51 -18.10 -2.62
N ASP A 119 -14.06 -16.84 -2.44
CA ASP A 119 -14.27 -16.10 -1.22
C ASP A 119 -15.69 -15.48 -1.12
N ARG A 120 -16.04 -14.93 0.07
CA ARG A 120 -17.35 -14.30 0.31
C ARG A 120 -17.65 -13.14 -0.64
N GLU A 121 -16.63 -12.46 -1.18
CA GLU A 121 -16.81 -11.39 -2.16
C GLU A 121 -17.27 -11.98 -3.51
N GLY A 122 -16.62 -13.07 -3.96
CA GLY A 122 -17.02 -13.79 -5.17
C GLY A 122 -18.40 -14.41 -5.04
N GLU A 123 -18.78 -14.95 -3.87
CA GLU A 123 -20.11 -15.48 -3.62
C GLU A 123 -21.19 -14.39 -3.69
N ALA A 124 -20.92 -13.21 -3.12
CA ALA A 124 -21.83 -12.05 -3.21
C ALA A 124 -21.95 -11.53 -4.66
N ILE A 125 -20.85 -11.53 -5.45
CA ILE A 125 -20.89 -11.18 -6.87
C ILE A 125 -21.78 -12.15 -7.63
N ALA A 126 -21.63 -13.46 -7.39
CA ALA A 126 -22.48 -14.49 -7.99
C ALA A 126 -23.96 -14.27 -7.66
N TRP A 127 -24.28 -14.02 -6.40
CA TRP A 127 -25.64 -13.72 -5.96
C TRP A 127 -26.19 -12.44 -6.60
N HIS A 128 -25.40 -11.35 -6.63
CA HIS A 128 -25.82 -10.11 -7.30
C HIS A 128 -26.08 -10.28 -8.81
N LEU A 129 -25.30 -11.13 -9.46
CA LEU A 129 -25.51 -11.47 -10.88
C LEU A 129 -26.80 -12.28 -11.05
N ALA A 130 -27.01 -13.32 -10.22
CA ALA A 130 -28.21 -14.14 -10.28
C ALA A 130 -29.49 -13.30 -10.11
N GLU A 131 -29.50 -12.41 -9.10
CA GLU A 131 -30.61 -11.48 -8.86
C GLU A 131 -30.80 -10.49 -10.03
N ALA A 132 -29.71 -9.91 -10.55
CA ALA A 132 -29.79 -8.93 -11.64
C ALA A 132 -30.20 -9.56 -12.99
N LEU A 133 -29.96 -10.85 -13.16
CA LEU A 133 -30.34 -11.63 -14.35
C LEU A 133 -31.68 -12.36 -14.15
N GLU A 134 -32.27 -12.27 -12.95
CA GLU A 134 -33.55 -12.95 -12.59
C GLU A 134 -33.44 -14.47 -12.78
N ILE A 135 -32.29 -15.10 -12.40
CA ILE A 135 -32.07 -16.54 -12.51
C ILE A 135 -32.82 -17.22 -11.34
N PRO A 136 -33.73 -18.16 -11.63
CA PRO A 136 -34.41 -18.94 -10.60
C PRO A 136 -33.39 -19.66 -9.70
N GLU A 137 -33.69 -19.83 -8.44
CA GLU A 137 -32.77 -20.44 -7.46
C GLU A 137 -32.34 -21.85 -7.88
N ALA A 138 -33.22 -22.65 -8.40
CA ALA A 138 -32.94 -24.00 -8.89
C ALA A 138 -31.96 -24.05 -10.09
N ASP A 139 -31.84 -22.95 -10.84
CA ASP A 139 -30.99 -22.82 -12.03
C ASP A 139 -29.64 -22.12 -11.75
N ARG A 140 -29.39 -21.70 -10.48
CA ARG A 140 -28.17 -21.02 -10.08
C ARG A 140 -27.01 -22.00 -9.94
N ARG A 141 -26.28 -22.21 -11.02
CA ARG A 141 -25.09 -23.10 -11.06
C ARG A 141 -23.85 -22.34 -10.62
N ARG A 142 -23.43 -22.53 -9.40
CA ARG A 142 -22.24 -21.96 -8.81
C ARG A 142 -21.07 -22.94 -8.92
N VAL A 143 -19.92 -22.49 -9.45
CA VAL A 143 -18.67 -23.25 -9.48
C VAL A 143 -17.56 -22.44 -8.85
N THR A 144 -16.71 -23.11 -8.08
CA THR A 144 -15.56 -22.50 -7.38
C THR A 144 -14.33 -23.37 -7.59
N PHE A 145 -13.18 -22.73 -7.70
CA PHE A 145 -11.90 -23.40 -7.90
C PHE A 145 -10.79 -22.63 -7.17
N SER A 146 -9.87 -23.34 -6.56
CA SER A 146 -8.71 -22.78 -5.88
C SER A 146 -7.57 -22.41 -6.82
N GLU A 147 -7.57 -22.95 -8.05
CA GLU A 147 -6.56 -22.70 -9.06
C GLU A 147 -7.18 -22.71 -10.47
N ILE A 148 -6.57 -21.98 -11.40
CA ILE A 148 -7.06 -21.89 -12.79
C ILE A 148 -6.18 -22.75 -13.68
N THR A 149 -6.26 -24.06 -13.47
CA THR A 149 -5.68 -25.11 -14.30
C THR A 149 -6.78 -25.85 -15.05
N LYS A 150 -6.44 -26.52 -16.14
CA LYS A 150 -7.41 -27.28 -16.94
C LYS A 150 -8.12 -28.36 -16.11
N GLY A 151 -7.37 -29.08 -15.28
CA GLY A 151 -7.91 -30.17 -14.43
C GLY A 151 -8.93 -29.60 -13.41
N ALA A 152 -8.51 -28.62 -12.63
CA ALA A 152 -9.34 -28.01 -11.58
C ALA A 152 -10.63 -27.37 -12.16
N ILE A 153 -10.53 -26.71 -13.32
CA ILE A 153 -11.70 -26.11 -13.98
C ILE A 153 -12.68 -27.19 -14.43
N LEU A 154 -12.23 -28.21 -15.15
CA LEU A 154 -13.11 -29.28 -15.64
C LEU A 154 -13.77 -30.04 -14.48
N GLU A 155 -13.02 -30.32 -13.43
CA GLU A 155 -13.54 -30.95 -12.21
C GLU A 155 -14.62 -30.09 -11.54
N SER A 156 -14.37 -28.78 -11.36
CA SER A 156 -15.32 -27.86 -10.75
C SER A 156 -16.64 -27.76 -11.52
N PHE A 157 -16.57 -27.81 -12.85
CA PHE A 157 -17.76 -27.81 -13.71
C PHE A 157 -18.53 -29.12 -13.69
N SER A 158 -17.92 -30.21 -13.27
CA SER A 158 -18.65 -31.49 -13.06
C SER A 158 -19.41 -31.55 -11.73
N HIS A 159 -19.10 -30.65 -10.79
CA HIS A 159 -19.73 -30.60 -9.45
C HIS A 159 -20.24 -29.19 -9.10
N PRO A 160 -21.24 -28.67 -9.86
CA PRO A 160 -21.83 -27.37 -9.53
C PRO A 160 -22.64 -27.45 -8.24
N ARG A 161 -22.65 -26.34 -7.48
CA ARG A 161 -23.46 -26.18 -6.27
C ARG A 161 -24.41 -25.00 -6.35
N GLY A 162 -25.28 -24.84 -5.39
CA GLY A 162 -26.05 -23.61 -5.17
C GLY A 162 -25.16 -22.48 -4.62
N ILE A 163 -25.70 -21.26 -4.59
CA ILE A 163 -25.06 -20.12 -3.95
C ILE A 163 -25.14 -20.33 -2.41
N ASN A 164 -24.03 -20.14 -1.73
CA ASN A 164 -23.96 -20.19 -0.27
C ASN A 164 -24.45 -18.86 0.31
N LEU A 165 -25.66 -18.85 0.85
CA LEU A 165 -26.29 -17.65 1.39
C LEU A 165 -25.62 -17.15 2.67
N ASP A 166 -24.95 -17.99 3.45
CA ASP A 166 -24.24 -17.57 4.65
C ASP A 166 -23.03 -16.71 4.29
N LEU A 167 -22.27 -17.11 3.27
CA LEU A 167 -21.20 -16.28 2.72
C LEU A 167 -21.72 -14.95 2.16
N VAL A 168 -22.85 -14.98 1.44
CA VAL A 168 -23.52 -13.77 0.94
C VAL A 168 -23.94 -12.87 2.09
N ASN A 169 -24.54 -13.43 3.14
CA ASN A 169 -25.01 -12.70 4.31
C ASN A 169 -23.84 -12.09 5.09
N ALA A 170 -22.74 -12.79 5.22
CA ALA A 170 -21.52 -12.27 5.85
C ALA A 170 -20.95 -11.07 5.08
N GLN A 171 -20.91 -11.15 3.75
CA GLN A 171 -20.48 -10.03 2.90
C GLN A 171 -21.46 -8.85 2.99
N GLN A 172 -22.78 -9.12 2.96
CA GLN A 172 -23.81 -8.10 3.15
C GLN A 172 -23.68 -7.40 4.51
N ALA A 173 -23.56 -8.18 5.59
CA ALA A 173 -23.38 -7.63 6.93
C ALA A 173 -22.18 -6.72 7.00
N ARG A 174 -21.04 -7.17 6.48
CA ARG A 174 -19.83 -6.35 6.40
C ARG A 174 -20.07 -5.06 5.61
N ARG A 175 -20.69 -5.16 4.43
CA ARG A 175 -20.98 -4.02 3.57
C ARG A 175 -21.91 -3.01 4.26
N ILE A 176 -22.90 -3.50 4.99
CA ILE A 176 -23.83 -2.67 5.76
C ILE A 176 -23.12 -2.01 6.94
N LEU A 177 -22.34 -2.76 7.73
CA LEU A 177 -21.53 -2.19 8.81
C LEU A 177 -20.63 -1.06 8.33
N ASP A 178 -19.87 -1.27 7.25
CA ASP A 178 -18.99 -0.26 6.68
C ASP A 178 -19.79 0.97 6.19
N ARG A 179 -21.02 0.75 5.71
CA ARG A 179 -21.95 1.82 5.34
C ARG A 179 -22.43 2.60 6.56
N LEU A 180 -22.88 1.92 7.60
CA LEU A 180 -23.37 2.53 8.83
C LEU A 180 -22.27 3.39 9.47
N VAL A 181 -21.11 2.82 9.73
CA VAL A 181 -19.96 3.51 10.31
C VAL A 181 -19.51 4.68 9.43
N GLY A 182 -19.24 4.41 8.16
CA GLY A 182 -18.71 5.40 7.24
C GLY A 182 -19.63 6.59 7.01
N TYR A 183 -20.91 6.36 6.87
CA TYR A 183 -21.90 7.43 6.59
C TYR A 183 -22.35 8.19 7.83
N LYS A 184 -22.18 7.64 9.02
CA LYS A 184 -22.48 8.34 10.27
C LYS A 184 -21.26 9.11 10.79
N LEU A 185 -20.08 8.50 10.86
CA LEU A 185 -18.88 9.16 11.40
C LEU A 185 -18.19 10.10 10.40
N SER A 186 -18.12 9.78 9.10
CA SER A 186 -17.37 10.61 8.16
C SER A 186 -17.92 12.04 8.00
N PRO A 187 -19.26 12.28 7.98
CA PRO A 187 -19.78 13.63 8.01
C PRO A 187 -19.42 14.39 9.29
N LEU A 188 -19.40 13.71 10.43
CA LEU A 188 -19.01 14.27 11.72
C LEU A 188 -17.54 14.70 11.69
N LEU A 189 -16.63 13.82 11.30
CA LEU A 189 -15.21 14.12 11.13
C LEU A 189 -14.97 15.26 10.13
N SER A 190 -15.69 15.27 8.98
CA SER A 190 -15.56 16.32 7.99
C SER A 190 -16.00 17.69 8.52
N ARG A 191 -16.94 17.72 9.47
CA ARG A 191 -17.40 18.93 10.14
C ARG A 191 -16.45 19.37 11.25
N LEU A 192 -15.98 18.45 12.09
CA LEU A 192 -15.25 18.76 13.31
C LEU A 192 -13.74 18.92 13.07
N VAL A 193 -13.15 18.14 12.16
CA VAL A 193 -11.70 18.14 11.92
C VAL A 193 -11.36 18.85 10.61
N ALA A 194 -11.58 18.20 9.48
CA ALA A 194 -11.22 18.75 8.17
C ALA A 194 -12.15 18.23 7.05
N PRO A 195 -12.42 19.04 6.01
CA PRO A 195 -13.19 18.57 4.86
C PRO A 195 -12.60 17.29 4.25
N ARG A 196 -13.44 16.31 3.93
CA ARG A 196 -13.10 15.01 3.38
C ARG A 196 -12.46 14.03 4.37
N SER A 197 -12.36 14.36 5.66
CA SER A 197 -12.04 13.37 6.68
C SER A 197 -13.10 12.28 6.72
N SER A 198 -12.67 11.05 6.94
CA SER A 198 -13.56 9.89 6.98
C SER A 198 -13.12 8.90 8.05
N ALA A 199 -14.08 8.22 8.65
CA ALA A 199 -13.85 7.06 9.48
C ALA A 199 -14.33 5.78 8.78
N GLY A 200 -13.76 4.67 9.17
CA GLY A 200 -14.18 3.34 8.80
C GLY A 200 -13.73 2.38 9.89
N ARG A 201 -14.50 1.34 10.14
CA ARG A 201 -14.31 0.40 11.23
C ARG A 201 -12.84 -0.06 11.36
N VAL A 202 -12.29 -0.67 10.35
CA VAL A 202 -10.93 -1.23 10.38
C VAL A 202 -9.86 -0.16 10.11
N GLN A 203 -10.12 0.80 9.21
CA GLN A 203 -9.14 1.86 8.90
C GLN A 203 -8.83 2.76 10.10
N SER A 204 -9.80 2.99 10.98
CA SER A 204 -9.60 3.84 12.17
C SER A 204 -8.72 3.16 13.21
N VAL A 205 -8.83 1.84 13.35
CA VAL A 205 -7.95 1.05 14.21
C VAL A 205 -6.53 0.96 13.66
N ALA A 206 -6.37 0.76 12.34
CA ALA A 206 -5.05 0.79 11.71
C ALA A 206 -4.37 2.15 11.88
N LEU A 207 -5.13 3.26 11.79
CA LEU A 207 -4.63 4.59 12.08
C LEU A 207 -4.19 4.72 13.54
N ARG A 208 -4.99 4.21 14.49
CA ARG A 208 -4.69 4.22 15.92
C ARG A 208 -3.34 3.54 16.21
N LEU A 209 -3.09 2.36 15.66
CA LEU A 209 -1.82 1.65 15.82
C LEU A 209 -0.62 2.52 15.38
N VAL A 210 -0.73 3.17 14.22
CA VAL A 210 0.36 4.04 13.72
C VAL A 210 0.53 5.27 14.60
N VAL A 211 -0.55 5.88 15.08
CA VAL A 211 -0.49 7.06 15.97
C VAL A 211 0.09 6.70 17.34
N GLU A 212 -0.33 5.58 17.92
CA GLU A 212 0.19 5.11 19.22
C GLU A 212 1.69 4.81 19.12
N ARG A 213 2.14 4.16 18.04
CA ARG A 213 3.57 3.94 17.78
C ARG A 213 4.34 5.25 17.65
N GLU A 214 3.83 6.22 16.92
CA GLU A 214 4.47 7.52 16.75
C GLU A 214 4.58 8.29 18.09
N ARG A 215 3.57 8.18 18.95
CA ARG A 215 3.56 8.77 20.29
C ARG A 215 4.55 8.07 21.21
N ALA A 216 4.61 6.74 21.16
CA ALA A 216 5.58 5.96 21.91
C ALA A 216 7.02 6.34 21.53
N ILE A 217 7.30 6.50 20.23
CA ILE A 217 8.62 6.94 19.75
C ILE A 217 8.97 8.34 20.28
N ARG A 218 8.03 9.28 20.26
CA ARG A 218 8.26 10.64 20.75
C ARG A 218 8.41 10.73 22.28
N ALA A 219 7.73 9.86 23.00
CA ALA A 219 7.80 9.81 24.46
C ALA A 219 8.99 8.98 24.97
N PHE A 220 9.68 8.25 24.09
CA PHE A 220 10.78 7.37 24.47
C PHE A 220 11.97 8.17 24.96
N ILE A 221 12.45 7.80 26.13
CA ILE A 221 13.67 8.36 26.73
C ILE A 221 14.78 7.32 26.57
N PRO A 222 15.80 7.60 25.74
CA PRO A 222 16.89 6.67 25.53
C PRO A 222 17.70 6.49 26.82
N ARG A 223 18.03 5.22 27.14
CA ARG A 223 19.00 4.88 28.19
C ARG A 223 20.34 4.56 27.52
N HIS A 224 21.40 5.19 28.00
CA HIS A 224 22.76 4.88 27.57
C HIS A 224 23.30 3.76 28.46
N TYR A 225 24.04 2.86 27.87
CA TYR A 225 24.73 1.79 28.57
C TYR A 225 25.93 1.35 27.73
N SER A 226 26.84 0.60 28.32
CA SER A 226 27.98 0.03 27.63
C SER A 226 28.02 -1.48 27.83
N THR A 227 28.49 -2.17 26.82
CA THR A 227 28.94 -3.57 26.90
C THR A 227 30.47 -3.60 26.78
N VAL A 228 31.07 -4.67 27.21
CA VAL A 228 32.52 -4.87 27.04
C VAL A 228 32.71 -6.03 26.05
N GLU A 229 33.22 -5.66 24.89
CA GLU A 229 33.55 -6.60 23.80
C GLU A 229 35.03 -6.89 23.81
N LEU A 230 35.39 -8.18 23.59
CA LEU A 230 36.76 -8.63 23.68
C LEU A 230 37.13 -9.51 22.49
N GLY A 231 38.41 -9.52 22.17
CA GLY A 231 39.03 -10.50 21.28
C GLY A 231 39.99 -11.38 22.08
N VAL A 232 39.69 -12.66 22.19
CA VAL A 232 40.56 -13.65 22.85
C VAL A 232 41.35 -14.40 21.80
N ARG A 233 42.68 -14.39 21.96
CA ARG A 233 43.61 -15.14 21.11
C ARG A 233 43.95 -16.45 21.79
N PRO A 234 43.47 -17.60 21.32
CA PRO A 234 43.75 -18.91 21.93
C PRO A 234 45.22 -19.30 21.74
N ALA A 235 45.83 -19.94 22.74
CA ALA A 235 47.23 -20.39 22.65
C ALA A 235 47.45 -21.45 21.57
N VAL A 236 46.40 -22.18 21.19
CA VAL A 236 46.46 -23.25 20.16
C VAL A 236 46.48 -22.67 18.73
N ASP A 237 46.04 -21.41 18.55
CA ASP A 237 46.04 -20.72 17.27
C ASP A 237 46.26 -19.22 17.52
N PRO A 238 47.52 -18.76 17.54
CA PRO A 238 47.83 -17.35 17.84
C PRO A 238 47.41 -16.33 16.78
N ASP A 239 47.06 -16.78 15.59
CA ASP A 239 46.61 -15.91 14.50
C ASP A 239 45.10 -15.68 14.56
N LEU A 240 44.38 -16.52 15.27
CA LEU A 240 42.91 -16.40 15.44
C LEU A 240 42.56 -15.48 16.59
N VAL A 241 41.61 -14.58 16.36
CA VAL A 241 40.98 -13.78 17.43
C VAL A 241 39.51 -14.14 17.53
N ILE A 242 39.10 -14.65 18.67
CA ILE A 242 37.74 -15.11 18.94
C ILE A 242 36.99 -14.00 19.65
N PRO A 243 35.82 -13.53 19.12
CA PRO A 243 35.00 -12.54 19.81
C PRO A 243 34.42 -13.13 21.09
N ALA A 244 34.47 -12.34 22.15
CA ALA A 244 33.90 -12.66 23.45
C ALA A 244 33.27 -11.40 24.03
N SER A 245 32.26 -11.56 24.89
CA SER A 245 31.63 -10.46 25.61
C SER A 245 31.73 -10.70 27.10
N LEU A 246 31.89 -9.64 27.89
CA LEU A 246 31.83 -9.72 29.36
C LEU A 246 30.40 -10.03 29.79
N VAL A 247 30.25 -11.01 30.68
CA VAL A 247 28.94 -11.47 31.15
C VAL A 247 28.86 -11.53 32.66
N GLY A 248 27.64 -11.52 33.18
CA GLY A 248 27.39 -11.72 34.58
C GLY A 248 27.61 -13.15 35.05
N PRO A 249 27.52 -13.42 36.37
CA PRO A 249 27.80 -14.72 36.95
C PRO A 249 26.96 -15.88 36.38
N LYS A 250 25.75 -15.59 35.89
CA LYS A 250 24.84 -16.55 35.27
C LYS A 250 24.97 -16.65 33.74
N GLY A 251 25.95 -15.91 33.17
CA GLY A 251 26.17 -15.85 31.72
C GLY A 251 25.21 -14.91 30.98
N GLU A 252 24.53 -14.03 31.71
CA GLU A 252 23.70 -12.95 31.15
C GLU A 252 24.56 -11.83 30.59
N ASN A 253 24.12 -11.21 29.49
CA ASN A 253 24.80 -10.03 28.95
C ASN A 253 24.79 -8.88 29.98
N LEU A 254 25.93 -8.26 30.18
CA LEU A 254 26.06 -7.12 31.10
C LEU A 254 25.88 -5.83 30.36
N GLU A 255 24.91 -5.03 30.81
CA GLU A 255 24.68 -3.66 30.40
C GLU A 255 25.08 -2.78 31.60
N VAL A 256 26.18 -2.09 31.47
CA VAL A 256 26.77 -1.34 32.58
C VAL A 256 26.94 0.16 32.23
N GLU A 257 27.17 0.99 33.26
CA GLU A 257 27.52 2.38 33.03
C GLU A 257 28.92 2.50 32.36
N PRO A 258 29.19 3.55 31.55
CA PRO A 258 30.44 3.69 30.82
C PRO A 258 31.70 3.55 31.65
N GLU A 259 31.72 4.15 32.83
CA GLU A 259 32.86 4.11 33.76
C GLU A 259 33.15 2.70 34.29
N VAL A 260 32.08 1.91 34.49
CA VAL A 260 32.21 0.50 34.92
C VAL A 260 32.76 -0.35 33.79
N ALA A 261 32.33 -0.06 32.55
CA ALA A 261 32.84 -0.75 31.36
C ALA A 261 34.32 -0.46 31.12
N GLU A 262 34.76 0.82 31.24
CA GLU A 262 36.16 1.23 31.10
C GLU A 262 37.03 0.57 32.18
N ALA A 263 36.56 0.51 33.44
CA ALA A 263 37.27 -0.16 34.50
C ALA A 263 37.39 -1.67 34.25
N ALA A 264 36.37 -2.30 33.67
CA ALA A 264 36.43 -3.71 33.31
C ALA A 264 37.41 -3.96 32.17
N VAL A 265 37.42 -3.11 31.12
CA VAL A 265 38.40 -3.14 30.03
C VAL A 265 39.82 -3.08 30.58
N ALA A 266 40.09 -2.15 31.50
CA ALA A 266 41.43 -2.02 32.11
C ALA A 266 41.85 -3.27 32.90
N ARG A 267 40.91 -3.98 33.53
CA ARG A 267 41.20 -5.22 34.29
C ARG A 267 41.49 -6.42 33.41
N VAL A 268 40.79 -6.54 32.27
CA VAL A 268 40.84 -7.74 31.42
C VAL A 268 41.88 -7.66 30.28
N THR A 269 42.30 -6.44 29.89
CA THR A 269 43.25 -6.25 28.80
C THR A 269 44.58 -6.90 29.07
N GLY A 270 45.12 -7.71 28.14
CA GLY A 270 46.36 -8.44 28.30
C GLY A 270 46.29 -9.59 29.35
N GLY A 271 45.12 -9.84 29.92
CA GLY A 271 44.91 -10.91 30.89
C GLY A 271 44.89 -12.31 30.21
N VAL A 272 45.16 -13.33 31.03
CA VAL A 272 45.08 -14.71 30.58
C VAL A 272 43.64 -15.20 30.76
N ALA A 273 42.98 -15.48 29.62
CA ALA A 273 41.66 -16.09 29.59
C ALA A 273 41.77 -17.63 29.68
N ILE A 274 41.02 -18.24 30.59
CA ILE A 274 41.00 -19.70 30.76
C ILE A 274 39.58 -20.19 30.53
N VAL A 275 39.39 -21.17 29.66
CA VAL A 275 38.08 -21.82 29.47
C VAL A 275 37.68 -22.55 30.74
N THR A 276 36.60 -22.06 31.37
CA THR A 276 36.08 -22.67 32.61
C THR A 276 34.91 -23.62 32.36
N GLU A 277 34.22 -23.43 31.27
CA GLU A 277 33.04 -24.21 30.91
C GLU A 277 32.88 -24.24 29.39
N ARG A 278 32.63 -25.43 28.84
CA ARG A 278 32.28 -25.63 27.43
C ARG A 278 30.97 -26.41 27.32
N THR A 279 30.01 -25.81 26.65
CA THR A 279 28.74 -26.45 26.37
C THR A 279 28.48 -26.47 24.85
N GLU A 280 27.92 -27.56 24.39
CA GLU A 280 27.47 -27.68 23.01
C GLU A 280 25.98 -28.01 22.99
N SER A 281 25.20 -27.24 22.25
CA SER A 281 23.77 -27.45 22.15
C SER A 281 23.38 -27.56 20.68
N THR A 282 22.49 -28.46 20.34
CA THR A 282 21.93 -28.60 19.02
C THR A 282 20.53 -27.96 18.97
N ARG A 283 20.26 -27.19 17.94
CA ARG A 283 18.95 -26.57 17.72
C ARG A 283 18.40 -27.01 16.37
N LYS A 284 17.16 -27.50 16.41
CA LYS A 284 16.35 -27.75 15.22
C LYS A 284 15.49 -26.54 14.92
N GLN A 285 15.56 -26.03 13.69
CA GLN A 285 14.70 -24.97 13.20
C GLN A 285 13.78 -25.53 12.12
N ARG A 286 12.48 -25.52 12.40
CA ARG A 286 11.47 -25.95 11.44
C ARG A 286 11.30 -24.95 10.30
N PRO A 287 11.01 -25.42 9.08
CA PRO A 287 10.63 -24.54 7.99
C PRO A 287 9.31 -23.80 8.32
N VAL A 288 9.24 -22.59 7.85
CA VAL A 288 8.03 -21.78 7.95
C VAL A 288 6.92 -22.30 7.03
N PRO A 289 5.63 -22.12 7.38
CA PRO A 289 4.51 -22.58 6.56
C PRO A 289 4.52 -21.97 5.15
N PRO A 290 3.85 -22.58 4.17
CA PRO A 290 3.55 -21.93 2.90
C PRO A 290 2.86 -20.60 3.10
N PHE A 291 2.89 -19.72 2.10
CA PHE A 291 2.34 -18.38 2.23
C PHE A 291 0.82 -18.34 2.42
N THR A 292 0.41 -17.51 3.38
CA THR A 292 -0.92 -16.89 3.41
C THR A 292 -0.84 -15.52 2.71
N THR A 293 -1.97 -14.86 2.51
CA THR A 293 -2.00 -13.48 1.96
C THR A 293 -1.16 -12.51 2.79
N SER A 294 -1.25 -12.60 4.11
CA SER A 294 -0.52 -11.73 5.02
C SER A 294 0.98 -11.96 4.93
N THR A 295 1.43 -13.22 5.04
CA THR A 295 2.85 -13.56 5.02
C THR A 295 3.49 -13.31 3.65
N LEU A 296 2.74 -13.46 2.54
CA LEU A 296 3.22 -13.08 1.21
C LEU A 296 3.43 -11.56 1.10
N GLN A 297 2.49 -10.75 1.61
CA GLN A 297 2.64 -9.29 1.61
C GLN A 297 3.83 -8.84 2.45
N GLN A 298 4.03 -9.47 3.62
CA GLN A 298 5.15 -9.21 4.51
C GLN A 298 6.48 -9.49 3.80
N GLU A 299 6.63 -10.67 3.24
CA GLU A 299 7.90 -11.13 2.67
C GLU A 299 8.24 -10.42 1.35
N ALA A 300 7.25 -10.18 0.49
CA ALA A 300 7.45 -9.39 -0.72
C ALA A 300 7.82 -7.92 -0.40
N GLY A 301 7.32 -7.41 0.72
CA GLY A 301 7.70 -6.09 1.22
C GLY A 301 9.12 -6.06 1.76
N ARG A 302 9.54 -7.06 2.55
CA ARG A 302 10.89 -7.15 3.11
C ARG A 302 11.95 -7.35 2.03
N LYS A 303 11.78 -8.35 1.17
CA LYS A 303 12.81 -8.73 0.18
C LYS A 303 12.85 -7.85 -1.07
N HIS A 304 11.72 -7.28 -1.47
CA HIS A 304 11.61 -6.57 -2.74
C HIS A 304 11.09 -5.14 -2.61
N GLY A 305 10.80 -4.66 -1.40
CA GLY A 305 10.24 -3.33 -1.18
C GLY A 305 8.85 -3.14 -1.81
N TYR A 306 8.11 -4.23 -2.07
CA TYR A 306 6.81 -4.14 -2.71
C TYR A 306 5.73 -3.70 -1.71
N ARG A 307 4.89 -2.78 -2.14
CA ARG A 307 3.70 -2.40 -1.38
C ARG A 307 2.69 -3.53 -1.41
N SER A 308 1.93 -3.70 -0.34
CA SER A 308 0.88 -4.72 -0.23
C SER A 308 -0.05 -4.77 -1.44
N ARG A 309 -0.48 -3.60 -1.94
CA ARG A 309 -1.29 -3.51 -3.18
C ARG A 309 -0.56 -4.05 -4.41
N VAL A 310 0.72 -3.73 -4.58
CA VAL A 310 1.51 -4.21 -5.73
C VAL A 310 1.66 -5.71 -5.67
N THR A 311 1.99 -6.25 -4.50
CA THR A 311 2.08 -7.70 -4.27
C THR A 311 0.78 -8.41 -4.65
N MET A 312 -0.37 -7.89 -4.20
CA MET A 312 -1.67 -8.49 -4.53
C MET A 312 -2.04 -8.37 -6.01
N GLN A 313 -1.65 -7.29 -6.69
CA GLN A 313 -1.87 -7.17 -8.13
C GLN A 313 -1.03 -8.18 -8.93
N LEU A 314 0.21 -8.41 -8.53
CA LEU A 314 1.09 -9.41 -9.17
C LEU A 314 0.57 -10.83 -8.89
N ALA A 315 0.21 -11.14 -7.65
CA ALA A 315 -0.38 -12.43 -7.29
C ALA A 315 -1.69 -12.69 -8.05
N GLN A 316 -2.57 -11.67 -8.19
CA GLN A 316 -3.80 -11.77 -8.98
C GLN A 316 -3.51 -12.13 -10.45
N LYS A 317 -2.47 -11.54 -11.04
CA LYS A 317 -2.08 -11.81 -12.42
C LYS A 317 -1.56 -13.25 -12.57
N LEU A 318 -0.74 -13.71 -11.63
CA LEU A 318 -0.24 -15.09 -11.61
C LEU A 318 -1.36 -16.12 -11.43
N TYR A 319 -2.37 -15.82 -10.62
CA TYR A 319 -3.55 -16.65 -10.43
C TYR A 319 -4.45 -16.70 -11.68
N GLU A 320 -4.77 -15.54 -12.26
CA GLU A 320 -5.73 -15.44 -13.38
C GLU A 320 -5.24 -16.05 -14.69
N GLY A 321 -3.95 -16.27 -14.80
CA GLY A 321 -3.31 -16.98 -15.89
C GLY A 321 -2.33 -16.16 -16.72
N VAL A 322 -1.24 -16.81 -17.01
CA VAL A 322 -0.14 -16.35 -17.85
C VAL A 322 -0.02 -17.25 -19.06
N ASP A 323 0.38 -16.71 -20.21
CA ASP A 323 0.63 -17.49 -21.43
C ASP A 323 2.01 -18.14 -21.33
N ILE A 324 2.07 -19.47 -21.26
CA ILE A 324 3.31 -20.24 -21.20
C ILE A 324 3.38 -21.15 -22.41
N GLY A 325 4.25 -20.80 -23.38
CA GLY A 325 4.46 -21.61 -24.57
C GLY A 325 3.21 -21.88 -25.41
N GLY A 326 2.21 -20.94 -25.37
CA GLY A 326 0.95 -21.08 -26.13
C GLY A 326 -0.21 -21.67 -25.30
N GLU A 327 0.04 -22.13 -24.08
CA GLU A 327 -0.99 -22.48 -23.11
C GLU A 327 -1.15 -21.35 -22.08
N ARG A 328 -2.39 -20.89 -21.86
CA ARG A 328 -2.65 -19.91 -20.81
C ARG A 328 -3.15 -20.63 -19.56
N THR A 329 -2.41 -20.52 -18.45
CA THR A 329 -2.71 -21.22 -17.19
C THR A 329 -2.41 -20.35 -15.98
N GLY A 330 -3.14 -20.58 -14.87
CA GLY A 330 -2.79 -20.00 -13.56
C GLY A 330 -1.51 -20.64 -13.04
N LEU A 331 -0.62 -19.82 -12.48
CA LEU A 331 0.67 -20.27 -11.96
C LEU A 331 0.65 -20.49 -10.46
N ILE A 332 -0.29 -19.88 -9.76
CA ILE A 332 -0.44 -20.03 -8.31
C ILE A 332 -1.89 -20.32 -7.95
N THR A 333 -2.09 -20.87 -6.76
CA THR A 333 -3.40 -21.02 -6.12
C THR A 333 -3.99 -19.66 -5.74
N TYR A 334 -5.22 -19.63 -5.32
CA TYR A 334 -5.93 -18.41 -4.94
C TYR A 334 -5.19 -17.63 -3.85
N MET A 335 -4.86 -16.40 -4.15
CA MET A 335 -3.95 -15.58 -3.34
C MET A 335 -4.61 -14.90 -2.14
N ARG A 336 -5.94 -14.99 -1.97
CA ARG A 336 -6.66 -14.46 -0.79
C ARG A 336 -7.02 -15.61 0.13
N THR A 337 -6.06 -16.04 0.92
CA THR A 337 -6.21 -17.14 1.88
C THR A 337 -5.48 -16.84 3.17
N ASP A 338 -6.01 -17.30 4.26
CA ASP A 338 -5.39 -17.34 5.59
C ASP A 338 -4.97 -18.78 5.99
N SER A 339 -5.21 -19.74 5.11
CA SER A 339 -4.80 -21.14 5.29
C SER A 339 -3.35 -21.36 4.89
N PRO A 340 -2.52 -22.00 5.73
CA PRO A 340 -1.18 -22.48 5.39
C PRO A 340 -1.17 -23.92 4.88
N THR A 341 -2.33 -24.55 4.67
CA THR A 341 -2.46 -25.98 4.37
C THR A 341 -2.18 -26.26 2.90
N LEU A 342 -1.48 -27.35 2.60
CA LEU A 342 -1.32 -27.88 1.25
C LEU A 342 -2.17 -29.14 1.06
N SER A 343 -2.71 -29.31 -0.16
CA SER A 343 -3.36 -30.56 -0.52
C SER A 343 -2.37 -31.74 -0.56
N GLN A 344 -2.86 -32.95 -0.38
CA GLN A 344 -2.01 -34.15 -0.42
C GLN A 344 -1.33 -34.32 -1.79
N GLN A 345 -2.02 -33.93 -2.87
CA GLN A 345 -1.46 -33.94 -4.21
C GLN A 345 -0.26 -32.96 -4.31
N ALA A 346 -0.41 -31.76 -3.80
CA ALA A 346 0.66 -30.76 -3.79
C ALA A 346 1.88 -31.22 -2.97
N ILE A 347 1.65 -31.84 -1.82
CA ILE A 347 2.72 -32.43 -0.98
C ILE A 347 3.47 -33.53 -1.73
N SER A 348 2.74 -34.43 -2.41
CA SER A 348 3.36 -35.51 -3.21
C SER A 348 4.21 -34.95 -4.35
N GLU A 349 3.68 -33.97 -5.11
CA GLU A 349 4.40 -33.32 -6.20
C GLU A 349 5.65 -32.57 -5.69
N ALA A 350 5.52 -31.87 -4.55
CA ALA A 350 6.66 -31.20 -3.92
C ALA A 350 7.76 -32.21 -3.53
N ALA A 351 7.38 -33.36 -2.95
CA ALA A 351 8.33 -34.42 -2.58
C ALA A 351 9.09 -34.96 -3.81
N ASP A 352 8.42 -35.13 -4.96
CA ASP A 352 9.06 -35.59 -6.19
C ASP A 352 10.07 -34.57 -6.73
N VAL A 353 9.72 -33.29 -6.70
CA VAL A 353 10.63 -32.20 -7.10
C VAL A 353 11.79 -32.06 -6.14
N ILE A 354 11.55 -32.17 -4.82
CA ILE A 354 12.61 -32.14 -3.80
C ILE A 354 13.59 -33.32 -4.03
N ARG A 355 13.08 -34.52 -4.21
CA ARG A 355 13.90 -35.71 -4.49
C ARG A 355 14.79 -35.56 -5.72
N THR A 356 14.22 -34.98 -6.77
CA THR A 356 14.91 -34.81 -8.04
C THR A 356 16.00 -33.73 -7.99
N ARG A 357 15.74 -32.62 -7.27
CA ARG A 357 16.63 -31.46 -7.29
C ARG A 357 17.62 -31.41 -6.11
N PHE A 358 17.25 -31.96 -4.95
CA PHE A 358 17.98 -31.80 -3.71
C PHE A 358 18.40 -33.15 -3.07
N GLY A 359 18.03 -34.27 -3.70
CA GLY A 359 18.35 -35.61 -3.19
C GLY A 359 17.24 -36.24 -2.36
N ALA A 360 17.34 -37.55 -2.17
CA ALA A 360 16.35 -38.31 -1.42
C ALA A 360 16.33 -37.96 0.07
N GLU A 361 17.48 -37.58 0.61
CA GLU A 361 17.67 -37.14 2.00
C GLU A 361 16.98 -35.83 2.33
N ALA A 362 16.68 -34.99 1.31
CA ALA A 362 15.95 -33.74 1.47
C ALA A 362 14.43 -33.94 1.52
N VAL A 363 13.91 -35.17 1.36
CA VAL A 363 12.47 -35.47 1.38
C VAL A 363 12.04 -35.84 2.79
N VAL A 364 10.99 -35.20 3.29
CA VAL A 364 10.33 -35.60 4.54
C VAL A 364 9.27 -36.64 4.21
N GLU A 365 9.40 -37.85 4.77
CA GLU A 365 8.44 -38.92 4.54
C GLU A 365 7.04 -38.53 5.03
N GLY A 366 6.03 -38.73 4.18
CA GLY A 366 4.64 -38.30 4.45
C GLY A 366 4.39 -36.81 4.32
N GLY A 367 5.41 -36.00 4.06
CA GLY A 367 5.32 -34.55 3.96
C GLY A 367 5.03 -33.85 5.28
N ARG A 368 4.87 -32.52 5.23
CA ARG A 368 4.55 -31.69 6.41
C ARG A 368 3.17 -31.07 6.27
N GLN A 369 2.39 -31.20 7.32
CA GLN A 369 1.12 -30.50 7.45
C GLN A 369 1.27 -29.30 8.39
N TYR A 370 0.59 -28.20 8.04
CA TYR A 370 0.54 -26.98 8.81
C TYR A 370 -0.90 -26.66 9.17
N ALA A 371 -1.19 -26.56 10.45
CA ALA A 371 -2.51 -26.14 10.92
C ALA A 371 -2.63 -24.63 10.87
N SER A 372 -3.80 -24.13 10.50
CA SER A 372 -4.11 -22.72 10.64
C SER A 372 -4.14 -22.33 12.12
N LYS A 373 -3.52 -21.20 12.45
CA LYS A 373 -3.62 -20.59 13.79
C LYS A 373 -4.94 -19.85 13.96
N SER A 374 -5.60 -19.48 12.88
CA SER A 374 -6.92 -18.86 12.89
C SER A 374 -7.95 -19.91 13.25
N LYS A 375 -8.66 -19.71 14.37
CA LYS A 375 -9.78 -20.58 14.79
C LYS A 375 -10.89 -20.64 13.73
N ASN A 376 -10.88 -19.72 12.80
CA ASN A 376 -11.88 -19.44 11.78
C ASN A 376 -11.30 -19.51 10.36
N ALA A 377 -10.17 -20.22 10.15
CA ALA A 377 -9.71 -20.48 8.80
C ALA A 377 -10.80 -21.26 8.07
N GLN A 378 -11.29 -20.73 6.98
CA GLN A 378 -12.20 -21.48 6.11
C GLN A 378 -11.44 -22.73 5.65
N GLU A 379 -11.74 -23.87 6.22
CA GLU A 379 -11.03 -25.15 6.05
C GLU A 379 -10.89 -25.61 4.58
N ALA A 380 -11.62 -24.98 3.67
CA ALA A 380 -11.62 -25.28 2.25
C ALA A 380 -10.50 -24.60 1.44
N HIS A 381 -9.72 -23.71 2.04
CA HIS A 381 -8.70 -22.97 1.31
C HIS A 381 -7.32 -23.58 1.45
N GLU A 382 -6.58 -23.69 0.33
CA GLU A 382 -5.16 -23.99 0.33
C GLU A 382 -4.32 -22.73 0.57
N ALA A 383 -3.06 -22.95 0.96
CA ALA A 383 -2.03 -21.92 0.97
C ALA A 383 -1.73 -21.40 -0.44
N ILE A 384 -1.06 -20.25 -0.52
CA ILE A 384 -0.53 -19.73 -1.78
C ILE A 384 0.68 -20.57 -2.18
N ARG A 385 0.53 -21.37 -3.23
CA ARG A 385 1.55 -22.28 -3.77
C ARG A 385 1.56 -22.23 -5.30
N PRO A 386 2.61 -22.71 -5.96
CA PRO A 386 2.55 -22.94 -7.42
C PRO A 386 1.48 -23.98 -7.74
N THR A 387 0.80 -23.83 -8.88
CA THR A 387 -0.17 -24.82 -9.38
C THR A 387 0.49 -26.11 -9.82
N SER A 388 1.78 -26.07 -10.12
CA SER A 388 2.66 -27.22 -10.29
C SER A 388 4.06 -26.89 -9.83
N PHE A 389 4.64 -27.72 -8.97
CA PHE A 389 6.01 -27.55 -8.49
C PHE A 389 7.06 -27.85 -9.57
N HIS A 390 6.70 -28.60 -10.61
CA HIS A 390 7.57 -28.83 -11.76
C HIS A 390 7.80 -27.56 -12.60
N ARG A 391 6.92 -26.57 -12.53
CA ARG A 391 7.13 -25.27 -13.16
C ARG A 391 8.05 -24.42 -12.29
N THR A 392 9.34 -24.63 -12.44
CA THR A 392 10.34 -23.91 -11.64
C THR A 392 10.44 -22.43 -12.03
N PRO A 393 10.98 -21.57 -11.18
CA PRO A 393 11.19 -20.16 -11.53
C PRO A 393 12.01 -19.97 -12.80
N GLU A 394 13.00 -20.85 -13.04
CA GLU A 394 13.86 -20.83 -14.23
C GLU A 394 13.06 -21.12 -15.50
N GLU A 395 12.15 -22.10 -15.46
CA GLU A 395 11.33 -22.49 -16.61
C GLU A 395 10.30 -21.42 -17.00
N VAL A 396 9.76 -20.70 -16.02
CA VAL A 396 8.75 -19.67 -16.29
C VAL A 396 9.34 -18.28 -16.52
N ALA A 397 10.64 -18.09 -16.31
CA ALA A 397 11.32 -16.80 -16.37
C ALA A 397 11.09 -16.03 -17.66
N SER A 398 11.08 -16.73 -18.81
CA SER A 398 10.90 -16.12 -20.13
C SER A 398 9.46 -15.64 -20.42
N TYR A 399 8.49 -16.02 -19.58
CA TYR A 399 7.06 -15.73 -19.76
C TYR A 399 6.55 -14.67 -18.77
N LEU A 400 7.35 -14.31 -17.76
CA LEU A 400 6.99 -13.38 -16.70
C LEU A 400 7.80 -12.09 -16.81
N ASP A 401 7.22 -10.98 -16.39
CA ASP A 401 8.05 -9.79 -16.12
C ASP A 401 8.85 -9.95 -14.82
N ASP A 402 9.89 -9.13 -14.62
CA ASP A 402 10.81 -9.24 -13.47
C ASP A 402 10.08 -9.23 -12.11
N ARG A 403 9.00 -8.48 -11.99
CA ARG A 403 8.25 -8.38 -10.74
C ARG A 403 7.40 -9.62 -10.51
N GLU A 404 6.76 -10.11 -11.55
CA GLU A 404 5.99 -11.34 -11.53
C GLU A 404 6.88 -12.53 -11.20
N LEU A 405 8.05 -12.61 -11.83
CA LEU A 405 9.03 -13.66 -11.58
C LEU A 405 9.51 -13.64 -10.12
N ARG A 406 9.80 -12.46 -9.57
CA ARG A 406 10.22 -12.35 -8.15
C ARG A 406 9.14 -12.85 -7.20
N VAL A 407 7.86 -12.47 -7.41
CA VAL A 407 6.75 -12.95 -6.56
C VAL A 407 6.55 -14.46 -6.74
N TYR A 408 6.60 -14.97 -7.97
CA TYR A 408 6.49 -16.40 -8.24
C TYR A 408 7.63 -17.18 -7.58
N THR A 409 8.86 -16.70 -7.69
CA THR A 409 10.05 -17.30 -7.06
C THR A 409 9.92 -17.38 -5.54
N LEU A 410 9.40 -16.31 -4.90
CA LEU A 410 9.12 -16.31 -3.46
C LEU A 410 8.12 -17.43 -3.11
N ILE A 411 7.00 -17.50 -3.83
CA ILE A 411 5.94 -18.46 -3.58
C ILE A 411 6.47 -19.89 -3.78
N TRP A 412 7.16 -20.14 -4.87
CA TRP A 412 7.69 -21.47 -5.19
C TRP A 412 8.71 -21.94 -4.15
N ARG A 413 9.71 -21.09 -3.85
CA ARG A 413 10.77 -21.42 -2.88
C ARG A 413 10.21 -21.66 -1.48
N ARG A 414 9.28 -20.82 -1.02
CA ARG A 414 8.65 -20.97 0.30
C ARG A 414 7.86 -22.26 0.40
N ALA A 415 7.09 -22.58 -0.64
CA ALA A 415 6.25 -23.77 -0.66
C ALA A 415 7.12 -25.05 -0.70
N ILE A 416 8.17 -25.10 -1.50
CA ILE A 416 9.15 -26.22 -1.52
C ILE A 416 9.84 -26.32 -0.16
N ALA A 417 10.40 -25.23 0.36
CA ALA A 417 11.11 -25.21 1.63
C ALA A 417 10.25 -25.71 2.80
N SER A 418 8.94 -25.41 2.76
CA SER A 418 7.99 -25.87 3.77
C SER A 418 7.89 -27.40 3.85
N GLN A 419 8.26 -28.13 2.81
CA GLN A 419 8.22 -29.60 2.71
C GLN A 419 9.59 -30.24 2.91
N MET A 420 10.65 -29.45 3.21
CA MET A 420 12.01 -29.93 3.42
C MET A 420 12.31 -30.19 4.91
N PRO A 421 13.44 -30.91 5.23
CA PRO A 421 13.87 -31.13 6.60
C PRO A 421 14.17 -29.85 7.37
N ASP A 422 14.19 -29.98 8.69
CA ASP A 422 14.61 -28.93 9.61
C ASP A 422 16.08 -28.55 9.37
N LYS A 423 16.43 -27.28 9.57
CA LYS A 423 17.83 -26.87 9.73
C LYS A 423 18.31 -27.38 11.08
N LEU A 424 19.45 -28.05 11.08
CA LEU A 424 20.15 -28.46 12.30
C LEU A 424 21.38 -27.58 12.47
N SER A 425 21.49 -26.90 13.61
CA SER A 425 22.63 -26.07 13.97
C SER A 425 23.19 -26.51 15.31
N ALA A 426 24.52 -26.48 15.45
CA ALA A 426 25.21 -26.65 16.72
C ALA A 426 25.72 -25.28 17.17
N THR A 427 25.43 -24.93 18.43
CA THR A 427 25.99 -23.75 19.09
C THR A 427 26.96 -24.23 20.17
N THR A 428 28.22 -23.85 20.02
CA THR A 428 29.23 -24.01 21.03
C THR A 428 29.31 -22.74 21.87
N THR A 429 29.09 -22.85 23.16
CA THR A 429 29.26 -21.73 24.11
C THR A 429 30.48 -22.03 24.96
N LEU A 430 31.44 -21.10 25.00
CA LEU A 430 32.60 -21.11 25.87
C LEU A 430 32.44 -20.02 26.94
N PHE A 431 32.66 -20.39 28.18
CA PHE A 431 32.87 -19.41 29.23
C PHE A 431 34.36 -19.38 29.59
N TRP A 432 34.88 -18.16 29.69
CA TRP A 432 36.27 -17.93 30.06
C TRP A 432 36.31 -17.16 31.40
N SER A 433 37.37 -17.40 32.19
CA SER A 433 37.68 -16.54 33.32
C SER A 433 38.93 -15.71 33.01
N VAL A 434 38.90 -14.42 33.32
CA VAL A 434 40.03 -13.52 33.34
C VAL A 434 40.08 -12.89 34.74
N GLY A 435 40.86 -13.42 35.65
CA GLY A 435 40.76 -13.04 37.06
C GLY A 435 39.38 -13.39 37.65
N GLU A 436 38.67 -12.38 38.11
CA GLU A 436 37.29 -12.52 38.62
C GLU A 436 36.23 -12.29 37.53
N ASP A 437 36.61 -11.78 36.39
CA ASP A 437 35.72 -11.47 35.29
C ASP A 437 35.39 -12.72 34.46
N ARG A 438 34.11 -12.87 34.07
CA ARG A 438 33.59 -13.96 33.22
C ARG A 438 33.27 -13.48 31.82
N LEU A 439 33.80 -14.16 30.84
CA LEU A 439 33.54 -13.87 29.43
C LEU A 439 32.75 -15.00 28.80
N LYS A 440 32.01 -14.68 27.74
CA LYS A 440 31.23 -15.63 26.95
C LYS A 440 31.52 -15.49 25.48
N THR A 441 31.73 -16.61 24.83
CA THR A 441 31.81 -16.73 23.36
C THR A 441 30.72 -17.67 22.89
N ASN A 442 29.98 -17.30 21.86
CA ASN A 442 29.05 -18.17 21.18
C ASN A 442 29.50 -18.32 19.73
N ALA A 443 29.52 -19.53 19.24
CA ALA A 443 29.74 -19.83 17.84
C ALA A 443 28.70 -20.84 17.37
N THR A 444 28.01 -20.48 16.30
CA THR A 444 26.98 -21.34 15.72
C THR A 444 27.44 -21.83 14.35
N ARG A 445 27.41 -23.14 14.14
CA ARG A 445 27.68 -23.77 12.85
C ARG A 445 26.46 -24.52 12.36
N THR A 446 26.20 -24.48 11.08
CA THR A 446 25.16 -25.28 10.44
C THR A 446 25.67 -26.68 10.26
N LEU A 447 24.99 -27.69 10.85
CA LEU A 447 25.26 -29.10 10.66
C LEU A 447 24.56 -29.63 9.40
N GLU A 448 23.29 -29.33 9.28
CA GLU A 448 22.44 -29.66 8.14
C GLU A 448 21.64 -28.41 7.74
N PRO A 449 21.78 -27.93 6.49
CA PRO A 449 21.11 -26.74 6.06
C PRO A 449 19.58 -26.92 5.98
N GLY A 450 19.10 -28.14 5.75
CA GLY A 450 17.67 -28.41 5.61
C GLY A 450 17.01 -27.49 4.63
N PHE A 451 15.84 -26.95 4.98
CA PHE A 451 15.06 -26.03 4.15
C PHE A 451 15.79 -24.73 3.80
N THR A 452 16.80 -24.32 4.58
CA THR A 452 17.53 -23.07 4.34
C THR A 452 18.41 -23.11 3.10
N ALA A 453 18.69 -24.29 2.56
CA ALA A 453 19.33 -24.44 1.24
C ALA A 453 18.49 -23.84 0.09
N VAL A 454 17.17 -23.67 0.27
CA VAL A 454 16.26 -23.16 -0.74
C VAL A 454 15.69 -21.81 -0.38
N TYR A 455 15.40 -21.59 0.90
CA TYR A 455 14.66 -20.42 1.36
C TYR A 455 15.10 -19.96 2.73
N LEU A 456 15.47 -18.68 2.80
CA LEU A 456 15.66 -17.94 4.03
C LEU A 456 14.57 -16.86 4.12
N GLU A 457 13.91 -16.76 5.28
CA GLU A 457 12.94 -15.69 5.53
C GLU A 457 13.66 -14.36 5.71
N GLY A 458 13.08 -13.28 5.18
CA GLY A 458 13.58 -11.93 5.41
C GLY A 458 13.37 -11.54 6.88
N LYS A 459 14.39 -10.94 7.49
CA LYS A 459 14.30 -10.36 8.84
C LYS A 459 13.81 -8.91 8.75
N ASP A 460 13.15 -8.43 9.79
CA ASP A 460 12.73 -7.01 9.88
C ASP A 460 13.94 -6.12 10.27
N ASP A 461 14.97 -6.70 10.91
CA ASP A 461 16.24 -6.07 11.26
C ASP A 461 17.41 -6.83 10.60
N GLU A 462 18.44 -6.11 10.18
CA GLU A 462 19.59 -6.63 9.39
C GLU A 462 20.66 -7.32 10.26
N GLU A 463 20.31 -8.09 11.27
CA GLU A 463 21.31 -8.92 11.97
C GLU A 463 21.54 -10.21 11.19
N GLU A 464 22.68 -10.29 10.51
CA GLU A 464 23.20 -11.54 9.97
C GLU A 464 23.87 -12.35 11.10
N ASP A 465 23.34 -13.52 11.37
CA ASP A 465 24.03 -14.52 12.22
C ASP A 465 25.26 -15.01 11.44
N ALA A 466 26.41 -14.42 11.71
CA ALA A 466 27.67 -14.87 11.11
C ALA A 466 27.96 -16.30 11.61
N GLU A 467 28.13 -17.22 10.68
CA GLU A 467 28.60 -18.57 11.00
C GLU A 467 30.07 -18.47 11.44
N ALA A 468 30.36 -18.91 12.67
CA ALA A 468 31.70 -18.94 13.19
C ALA A 468 32.09 -20.37 13.55
N GLN A 469 33.28 -20.77 13.17
CA GLN A 469 33.87 -22.04 13.56
C GLN A 469 34.96 -21.79 14.60
N LEU A 470 34.78 -22.36 15.80
CA LEU A 470 35.82 -22.33 16.84
C LEU A 470 36.76 -23.52 16.70
N PRO A 471 38.05 -23.35 17.00
CA PRO A 471 38.94 -24.48 17.20
C PRO A 471 38.49 -25.31 18.38
N ASP A 472 39.05 -26.49 18.51
CA ASP A 472 38.78 -27.35 19.69
C ASP A 472 39.46 -26.76 20.93
N LEU A 473 38.64 -26.21 21.81
CA LEU A 473 39.04 -25.54 23.06
C LEU A 473 38.37 -26.22 24.24
N PRO A 474 38.95 -27.34 24.77
CA PRO A 474 38.45 -27.98 25.97
C PRO A 474 38.61 -27.08 27.22
N GLU A 475 37.93 -27.43 28.30
CA GLU A 475 38.11 -26.78 29.60
C GLU A 475 39.58 -26.79 30.01
N GLY A 476 40.05 -25.66 30.56
CA GLY A 476 41.47 -25.43 30.86
C GLY A 476 42.30 -24.85 29.73
N SER A 477 41.77 -24.75 28.50
CA SER A 477 42.43 -24.07 27.40
C SER A 477 42.70 -22.61 27.75
N LYS A 478 43.88 -22.12 27.37
CA LYS A 478 44.32 -20.74 27.67
C LYS A 478 44.31 -19.91 26.41
N GLY A 479 44.06 -18.63 26.58
CA GLY A 479 44.18 -17.58 25.57
C GLY A 479 44.62 -16.28 26.22
N GLU A 480 44.97 -15.31 25.40
CA GLU A 480 45.30 -13.97 25.82
C GLU A 480 44.16 -13.03 25.38
N VAL A 481 43.74 -12.11 26.24
CA VAL A 481 42.85 -11.02 25.83
C VAL A 481 43.64 -10.02 24.97
N ALA A 482 43.55 -10.19 23.66
CA ALA A 482 44.30 -9.39 22.70
C ALA A 482 43.70 -7.99 22.52
N THR A 483 42.39 -7.87 22.57
CA THR A 483 41.63 -6.61 22.49
C THR A 483 40.53 -6.59 23.51
N ALA A 484 40.24 -5.44 24.08
CA ALA A 484 39.05 -5.19 24.90
C ALA A 484 38.60 -3.75 24.68
N GLU A 485 37.34 -3.52 24.48
CA GLU A 485 36.77 -2.19 24.31
C GLU A 485 35.43 -2.05 24.98
N ALA A 486 35.13 -0.88 25.50
CA ALA A 486 33.82 -0.50 26.01
C ALA A 486 33.01 0.03 24.83
N VAL A 487 32.00 -0.72 24.43
CA VAL A 487 31.11 -0.37 23.33
C VAL A 487 29.89 0.35 23.90
N ALA A 488 29.77 1.64 23.53
CA ALA A 488 28.63 2.45 23.98
C ALA A 488 27.38 2.12 23.18
N HIS A 489 26.28 1.90 23.85
CA HIS A 489 24.96 1.63 23.29
C HIS A 489 23.94 2.64 23.79
N GLN A 490 22.86 2.73 23.04
CA GLN A 490 21.70 3.51 23.40
C GLN A 490 20.44 2.71 23.07
N THR A 491 19.55 2.57 24.02
CA THR A 491 18.26 1.93 23.75
C THR A 491 17.50 2.71 22.68
N LYS A 492 16.81 2.00 21.79
CA LYS A 492 16.01 2.57 20.70
C LYS A 492 14.54 2.26 20.94
N PRO A 493 13.63 3.19 20.57
CA PRO A 493 12.21 2.85 20.60
C PRO A 493 11.90 1.80 19.53
N GLU A 494 10.76 1.12 19.69
CA GLU A 494 10.27 0.27 18.60
C GLU A 494 10.17 1.07 17.29
N PRO A 495 10.65 0.52 16.16
CA PRO A 495 10.66 1.24 14.90
C PRO A 495 9.25 1.54 14.41
N ARG A 496 9.12 2.58 13.56
CA ARG A 496 7.87 2.86 12.86
C ARG A 496 7.46 1.67 12.03
N PHE A 497 6.16 1.47 11.90
CA PHE A 497 5.64 0.43 11.03
C PHE A 497 6.05 0.67 9.56
N THR A 498 6.48 -0.39 8.90
CA THR A 498 6.42 -0.54 7.44
C THR A 498 5.04 -1.10 7.06
N GLU A 499 4.69 -1.17 5.76
CA GLU A 499 3.47 -1.89 5.37
C GLU A 499 3.50 -3.36 5.81
N PRO A 500 4.61 -4.12 5.61
CA PRO A 500 4.74 -5.47 6.12
C PRO A 500 4.48 -5.62 7.62
N THR A 501 5.12 -4.80 8.44
CA THR A 501 5.00 -4.92 9.90
C THR A 501 3.62 -4.45 10.40
N LEU A 502 2.96 -3.50 9.70
CA LEU A 502 1.58 -3.14 10.02
C LEU A 502 0.59 -4.26 9.64
N VAL A 503 0.80 -4.96 8.52
CA VAL A 503 -0.01 -6.14 8.16
C VAL A 503 0.14 -7.23 9.23
N LYS A 504 1.38 -7.49 9.68
CA LYS A 504 1.67 -8.46 10.75
C LYS A 504 0.95 -8.09 12.06
N GLU A 505 0.97 -6.81 12.44
CA GLU A 505 0.32 -6.35 13.67
C GLU A 505 -1.21 -6.42 13.57
N LEU A 506 -1.80 -6.06 12.43
CA LEU A 506 -3.24 -6.22 12.17
C LEU A 506 -3.66 -7.70 12.25
N GLU A 507 -2.91 -8.60 11.62
CA GLU A 507 -3.16 -10.05 11.66
C GLU A 507 -3.07 -10.60 13.09
N LYS A 508 -2.04 -10.22 13.85
CA LYS A 508 -1.83 -10.61 15.25
C LYS A 508 -3.04 -10.26 16.12
N HIS A 509 -3.68 -9.12 15.87
CA HIS A 509 -4.88 -8.68 16.57
C HIS A 509 -6.19 -9.18 15.96
N GLY A 510 -6.17 -10.00 14.90
CA GLY A 510 -7.38 -10.48 14.22
C GLY A 510 -8.15 -9.41 13.45
N ILE A 511 -7.50 -8.29 13.12
CA ILE A 511 -8.10 -7.11 12.50
C ILE A 511 -7.87 -7.13 10.99
N GLY A 512 -8.95 -7.09 10.22
CA GLY A 512 -8.91 -7.24 8.77
C GLY A 512 -8.94 -8.71 8.36
N ARG A 513 -8.92 -8.94 7.05
CA ARG A 513 -8.92 -10.26 6.42
C ARG A 513 -8.09 -10.21 5.12
N PRO A 514 -7.71 -11.33 4.52
CA PRO A 514 -6.91 -11.38 3.30
C PRO A 514 -7.32 -10.41 2.20
N SER A 515 -8.62 -10.19 2.02
CA SER A 515 -9.16 -9.27 1.03
C SER A 515 -9.01 -7.78 1.38
N THR A 516 -8.66 -7.42 2.62
CA THR A 516 -8.76 -6.04 3.12
C THR A 516 -7.46 -5.39 3.54
N TYR A 517 -6.40 -6.13 3.91
CA TYR A 517 -5.14 -5.55 4.40
C TYR A 517 -4.59 -4.45 3.50
N ALA A 518 -4.40 -4.74 2.22
CA ALA A 518 -3.87 -3.77 1.27
C ALA A 518 -4.76 -2.53 1.12
N ALA A 519 -6.09 -2.72 1.13
CA ALA A 519 -7.05 -1.63 1.00
C ALA A 519 -7.09 -0.73 2.24
N ILE A 520 -6.93 -1.28 3.44
CA ILE A 520 -6.87 -0.54 4.70
C ILE A 520 -5.66 0.39 4.69
N ILE A 521 -4.48 -0.16 4.40
CA ILE A 521 -3.21 0.58 4.40
C ILE A 521 -3.21 1.67 3.31
N GLU A 522 -3.73 1.35 2.13
CA GLU A 522 -3.89 2.35 1.07
C GLU A 522 -4.84 3.48 1.51
N ARG A 523 -5.96 3.14 2.17
CA ARG A 523 -6.97 4.11 2.56
C ARG A 523 -6.47 5.13 3.57
N ILE A 524 -5.71 4.73 4.60
CA ILE A 524 -5.15 5.67 5.58
C ILE A 524 -4.12 6.61 4.95
N GLN A 525 -3.40 6.16 3.92
CA GLN A 525 -2.48 6.99 3.14
C GLN A 525 -3.22 7.92 2.15
N GLU A 526 -4.24 7.44 1.44
CA GLU A 526 -5.08 8.26 0.55
C GLU A 526 -5.82 9.39 1.29
N ARG A 527 -6.17 9.14 2.56
CA ARG A 527 -6.79 10.14 3.44
C ARG A 527 -5.79 11.11 4.06
N GLU A 528 -4.52 10.93 3.74
CA GLU A 528 -3.43 11.74 4.30
C GLU A 528 -3.34 11.67 5.83
N TYR A 529 -3.83 10.60 6.45
CA TYR A 529 -3.70 10.36 7.89
C TYR A 529 -2.31 9.82 8.24
N VAL A 530 -1.72 9.11 7.30
CA VAL A 530 -0.39 8.52 7.38
C VAL A 530 0.41 8.95 6.16
N ASP A 531 1.65 9.32 6.38
CA ASP A 531 2.63 9.64 5.35
C ASP A 531 3.80 8.65 5.44
N ARG A 532 4.73 8.69 4.49
CA ARG A 532 5.94 7.88 4.49
C ARG A 532 7.15 8.74 4.78
N ASP A 533 8.05 8.22 5.61
CA ASP A 533 9.37 8.79 5.76
C ASP A 533 10.31 8.39 4.60
N ARG A 534 11.58 8.79 4.70
CA ARG A 534 12.60 8.50 3.67
C ARG A 534 12.90 7.01 3.54
N GLU A 535 12.65 6.24 4.59
CA GLU A 535 12.87 4.80 4.68
C GLU A 535 11.62 3.98 4.35
N ASN A 536 10.59 4.62 3.78
CA ASN A 536 9.28 4.04 3.47
C ASN A 536 8.49 3.54 4.69
N ARG A 537 8.83 3.98 5.91
CA ARG A 537 8.08 3.69 7.13
C ARG A 537 6.88 4.62 7.25
N LEU A 538 5.84 4.14 7.90
CA LEU A 538 4.57 4.84 8.07
C LEU A 538 4.64 5.81 9.26
N ARG A 539 4.40 7.09 9.03
CA ARG A 539 4.34 8.16 10.04
C ARG A 539 2.95 8.73 10.15
N ALA A 540 2.47 8.93 11.35
CA ALA A 540 1.22 9.66 11.56
C ALA A 540 1.39 11.13 11.15
N THR A 541 0.37 11.67 10.49
CA THR A 541 0.29 13.11 10.20
C THR A 541 -0.48 13.84 11.29
N ARG A 542 -0.34 15.16 11.39
CA ARG A 542 -1.16 15.98 12.29
C ARG A 542 -2.66 15.75 12.09
N LEU A 543 -3.11 15.59 10.84
CA LEU A 543 -4.49 15.23 10.53
C LEU A 543 -4.86 13.86 11.06
N GLY A 544 -3.98 12.87 10.88
CA GLY A 544 -4.18 11.50 11.39
C GLY A 544 -4.29 11.48 12.89
N GLU A 545 -3.41 12.18 13.59
CA GLU A 545 -3.45 12.27 15.07
C GLU A 545 -4.73 12.94 15.55
N THR A 546 -5.14 14.04 14.92
CA THR A 546 -6.39 14.73 15.29
C THR A 546 -7.63 13.86 15.09
N VAL A 547 -7.68 13.12 13.98
CA VAL A 547 -8.76 12.16 13.73
C VAL A 547 -8.72 11.02 14.76
N CYS A 548 -7.54 10.51 15.09
CA CYS A 548 -7.36 9.48 16.10
C CYS A 548 -7.83 9.98 17.47
N ASP A 549 -7.44 11.19 17.90
CA ASP A 549 -7.83 11.78 19.18
C ASP A 549 -9.35 11.90 19.31
N LEU A 550 -10.02 12.44 18.28
CA LEU A 550 -11.47 12.52 18.30
C LEU A 550 -12.12 11.14 18.45
N LEU A 551 -11.62 10.16 17.70
CA LEU A 551 -12.20 8.82 17.71
C LEU A 551 -11.92 8.09 19.02
N THR A 552 -10.71 8.20 19.58
CA THR A 552 -10.35 7.54 20.85
C THR A 552 -10.99 8.20 22.06
N THR A 553 -11.25 9.51 22.01
CA THR A 553 -11.91 10.24 23.11
C THR A 553 -13.43 10.00 23.12
N HIS A 554 -14.07 10.01 21.97
CA HIS A 554 -15.54 10.01 21.91
C HIS A 554 -16.16 8.70 21.42
N PHE A 555 -15.36 7.84 20.77
CA PHE A 555 -15.80 6.59 20.16
C PHE A 555 -14.90 5.43 20.52
N THR A 556 -14.35 5.43 21.73
CA THR A 556 -13.33 4.50 22.24
C THR A 556 -13.67 3.04 21.90
N ALA A 557 -14.89 2.59 22.20
CA ALA A 557 -15.33 1.23 21.95
C ALA A 557 -15.23 0.83 20.47
N PHE A 558 -15.48 1.75 19.55
CA PHE A 558 -15.52 1.48 18.11
C PHE A 558 -14.16 1.57 17.39
N VAL A 559 -13.14 2.02 18.10
CA VAL A 559 -11.73 2.02 17.66
C VAL A 559 -10.86 1.15 18.55
N ASP A 560 -11.48 0.35 19.41
CA ASP A 560 -10.82 -0.67 20.21
C ASP A 560 -10.42 -1.88 19.36
N LEU A 561 -9.23 -2.43 19.65
CA LEU A 561 -8.67 -3.57 18.95
C LEU A 561 -9.52 -4.82 19.16
N GLY A 562 -9.89 -5.11 20.42
CA GLY A 562 -10.66 -6.29 20.79
C GLY A 562 -12.09 -6.25 20.24
N PHE A 563 -12.73 -5.08 20.28
CA PHE A 563 -14.07 -4.90 19.68
C PHE A 563 -14.04 -5.13 18.17
N THR A 564 -13.03 -4.59 17.48
CA THR A 564 -12.93 -4.76 16.01
C THR A 564 -12.63 -6.20 15.63
N ALA A 565 -11.76 -6.87 16.39
CA ALA A 565 -11.47 -8.30 16.21
C ALA A 565 -12.74 -9.16 16.46
N GLY A 566 -13.45 -8.93 17.56
CA GLY A 566 -14.70 -9.64 17.87
C GLY A 566 -15.77 -9.45 16.79
N MET A 567 -15.87 -8.25 16.21
CA MET A 567 -16.77 -8.00 15.08
C MET A 567 -16.37 -8.77 13.82
N GLU A 568 -15.07 -8.94 13.53
CA GLU A 568 -14.61 -9.80 12.43
C GLU A 568 -14.94 -11.29 12.71
N GLU A 569 -14.83 -11.75 13.97
CA GLU A 569 -15.20 -13.10 14.39
C GLU A 569 -16.73 -13.34 14.28
N GLU A 570 -17.54 -12.34 14.64
CA GLU A 570 -19.00 -12.43 14.44
C GLU A 570 -19.35 -12.53 12.94
N LEU A 571 -18.67 -11.77 12.07
CA LEU A 571 -18.87 -11.88 10.62
C LEU A 571 -18.40 -13.22 10.05
N ASP A 572 -17.37 -13.83 10.61
CA ASP A 572 -16.97 -15.18 10.23
C ASP A 572 -17.96 -16.22 10.75
N ALA A 573 -18.53 -16.06 11.95
CA ALA A 573 -19.61 -16.90 12.45
C ALA A 573 -20.86 -16.83 11.57
N VAL A 574 -21.17 -15.67 10.98
CA VAL A 574 -22.24 -15.56 9.97
C VAL A 574 -21.89 -16.34 8.71
N ALA A 575 -20.62 -16.26 8.23
CA ALA A 575 -20.16 -16.98 7.04
C ALA A 575 -20.24 -18.51 7.21
N GLU A 576 -20.13 -18.99 8.43
CA GLU A 576 -20.23 -20.40 8.83
C GLU A 576 -21.67 -20.84 9.19
N GLY A 577 -22.64 -19.95 9.08
CA GLY A 577 -24.05 -20.22 9.43
C GLY A 577 -24.32 -20.35 10.94
N ARG A 578 -23.37 -19.96 11.80
CA ARG A 578 -23.48 -20.03 13.27
C ARG A 578 -24.12 -18.80 13.92
N ALA A 579 -24.25 -17.69 13.18
CA ALA A 579 -24.85 -16.45 13.67
C ALA A 579 -25.77 -15.81 12.63
N ASP A 580 -26.85 -15.20 13.09
CA ASP A 580 -27.73 -14.40 12.22
C ASP A 580 -27.13 -12.99 12.02
N TRP A 581 -26.94 -12.60 10.77
CA TRP A 581 -26.33 -11.32 10.41
C TRP A 581 -27.15 -10.10 10.84
N ARG A 582 -28.48 -10.22 10.95
CA ARG A 582 -29.36 -9.13 11.42
C ARG A 582 -29.20 -8.91 12.90
N GLU A 583 -29.04 -9.99 13.67
CA GLU A 583 -28.76 -9.90 15.11
C GLU A 583 -27.42 -9.23 15.38
N VAL A 584 -26.37 -9.60 14.61
CA VAL A 584 -25.04 -8.98 14.69
C VAL A 584 -25.15 -7.47 14.42
N LEU A 585 -25.83 -7.09 13.34
CA LEU A 585 -26.06 -5.67 13.01
C LEU A 585 -26.90 -4.95 14.06
N GLY A 586 -27.92 -5.61 14.60
CA GLY A 586 -28.80 -5.07 15.64
C GLY A 586 -28.07 -4.74 16.92
N LYS A 587 -27.25 -5.65 17.43
CA LYS A 587 -26.40 -5.44 18.62
C LYS A 587 -25.45 -4.26 18.40
N PHE A 588 -24.79 -4.22 17.27
CA PHE A 588 -23.90 -3.10 16.91
C PHE A 588 -24.64 -1.76 16.85
N TRP A 589 -25.77 -1.72 16.17
CA TRP A 589 -26.52 -0.49 15.93
C TRP A 589 -27.12 0.10 17.20
N ALA A 590 -27.60 -0.75 18.10
CA ALA A 590 -28.20 -0.36 19.38
C ALA A 590 -27.24 0.46 20.26
N THR A 591 -25.93 0.21 20.15
CA THR A 591 -24.91 0.94 20.88
C THR A 591 -24.32 2.10 20.09
N PHE A 592 -24.18 1.94 18.77
CA PHE A 592 -23.51 2.89 17.91
C PHE A 592 -24.32 4.16 17.62
N GLU A 593 -25.59 4.02 17.23
CA GLU A 593 -26.42 5.16 16.81
C GLU A 593 -26.70 6.18 17.93
N PRO A 594 -27.07 5.76 19.15
CA PRO A 594 -27.26 6.71 20.24
C PRO A 594 -26.00 7.52 20.53
N LEU A 595 -24.84 6.85 20.58
CA LEU A 595 -23.56 7.51 20.81
C LEU A 595 -23.22 8.52 19.71
N VAL A 596 -23.39 8.16 18.44
CA VAL A 596 -23.12 9.09 17.34
C VAL A 596 -24.06 10.29 17.39
N THR A 597 -25.31 10.08 17.71
CA THR A 597 -26.33 11.15 17.81
C THR A 597 -26.02 12.10 18.96
N GLU A 598 -25.63 11.57 20.13
CA GLU A 598 -25.19 12.37 21.26
C GLU A 598 -23.95 13.20 20.91
N LYS A 599 -22.90 12.54 20.42
CA LYS A 599 -21.62 13.22 20.08
C LYS A 599 -21.74 14.19 18.92
N ALA A 600 -22.71 13.99 18.02
CA ALA A 600 -22.97 14.95 16.94
C ALA A 600 -23.44 16.31 17.46
N THR A 601 -24.05 16.37 18.63
CA THR A 601 -24.55 17.59 19.26
C THR A 601 -23.62 18.14 20.35
N SER A 602 -22.97 17.27 21.11
CA SER A 602 -22.15 17.65 22.26
C SER A 602 -20.75 18.16 21.87
N ILE A 603 -20.14 17.70 20.76
CA ILE A 603 -18.79 18.14 20.35
C ILE A 603 -18.84 19.48 19.64
N GLY A 604 -18.09 20.46 20.17
CA GLY A 604 -17.99 21.82 19.65
C GLY A 604 -17.30 21.85 18.25
N ALA A 605 -17.80 22.69 17.35
CA ALA A 605 -17.29 22.76 15.96
C ALA A 605 -15.82 23.21 15.82
N GLY A 606 -15.25 23.83 16.88
CA GLY A 606 -13.85 24.32 16.92
C GLY A 606 -12.88 23.41 17.65
N GLU A 607 -13.38 22.46 18.42
CA GLU A 607 -12.61 21.68 19.40
C GLU A 607 -11.43 20.90 18.78
N TYR A 608 -11.61 20.33 17.60
CA TYR A 608 -10.58 19.57 16.90
C TYR A 608 -9.97 20.30 15.68
N ARG A 609 -10.42 21.50 15.37
CA ARG A 609 -9.84 22.30 14.28
C ARG A 609 -8.66 23.13 14.72
N ASN A 610 -8.69 23.56 16.00
CA ASN A 610 -7.66 24.36 16.62
C ASN A 610 -7.05 23.53 17.74
N ARG A 611 -5.78 23.18 17.61
CA ARG A 611 -5.05 22.46 18.65
C ARG A 611 -4.19 23.45 19.41
N PRO A 612 -4.22 23.46 20.75
CA PRO A 612 -3.30 24.29 21.52
C PRO A 612 -1.85 23.89 21.20
N SER A 613 -0.96 24.85 21.21
CA SER A 613 0.47 24.68 21.04
C SER A 613 1.21 25.33 22.22
N ASP A 614 2.33 24.76 22.59
CA ASP A 614 3.21 25.32 23.61
C ASP A 614 3.96 26.58 23.11
N GLU A 615 3.92 26.85 21.78
CA GLU A 615 4.55 28.04 21.21
C GLU A 615 3.75 29.31 21.51
N LYS A 616 4.49 30.39 21.70
CA LYS A 616 3.94 31.75 21.87
C LYS A 616 4.31 32.62 20.68
N CYS A 617 3.46 33.57 20.36
CA CYS A 617 3.75 34.58 19.37
C CYS A 617 4.75 35.62 19.89
N SER A 618 5.20 36.54 19.03
CA SER A 618 6.15 37.60 19.37
C SER A 618 5.71 38.49 20.53
N GLU A 619 4.40 38.59 20.79
CA GLU A 619 3.80 39.35 21.91
C GLU A 619 3.49 38.46 23.12
N GLY A 620 3.91 37.18 23.12
CA GLY A 620 3.75 36.27 24.25
C GLY A 620 2.38 35.58 24.34
N HIS A 621 1.46 35.79 23.40
CA HIS A 621 0.16 35.12 23.41
C HIS A 621 0.29 33.65 22.97
N PRO A 622 -0.56 32.73 23.51
CA PRO A 622 -0.59 31.34 23.07
C PRO A 622 -0.87 31.22 21.57
N MET A 623 -0.22 30.25 20.94
CA MET A 623 -0.52 29.93 19.54
C MET A 623 -1.31 28.64 19.43
N GLU A 624 -2.04 28.50 18.34
CA GLU A 624 -2.85 27.32 18.01
C GLU A 624 -2.45 26.77 16.65
N GLU A 625 -2.34 25.44 16.55
CA GLU A 625 -2.22 24.75 15.28
C GLU A 625 -3.56 24.76 14.55
N ARG A 626 -3.56 25.24 13.32
CA ARG A 626 -4.76 25.32 12.48
C ARG A 626 -4.49 24.72 11.10
N LEU A 627 -5.49 24.01 10.54
CA LEU A 627 -5.43 23.52 9.18
C LEU A 627 -6.08 24.53 8.23
N GLY A 628 -5.25 25.18 7.41
CA GLY A 628 -5.69 26.12 6.38
C GLY A 628 -5.72 25.51 4.98
N ARG A 629 -6.10 26.34 3.99
CA ARG A 629 -6.12 25.94 2.58
C ARG A 629 -4.75 25.46 2.05
N PHE A 630 -3.66 25.96 2.64
CA PHE A 630 -2.29 25.72 2.20
C PHE A 630 -1.53 24.74 3.11
N GLY A 631 -2.20 24.12 4.07
CA GLY A 631 -1.60 23.20 5.05
C GLY A 631 -1.72 23.69 6.49
N TRP A 632 -0.96 23.03 7.36
CA TRP A 632 -0.92 23.36 8.79
C TRP A 632 -0.12 24.63 9.06
N TYR A 633 -0.57 25.41 10.01
CA TYR A 633 0.11 26.61 10.47
C TYR A 633 -0.23 26.91 11.93
N LEU A 634 0.69 27.53 12.64
CA LEU A 634 0.41 28.19 13.92
C LEU A 634 -0.22 29.55 13.65
N ALA A 635 -1.20 29.88 14.43
CA ALA A 635 -1.82 31.20 14.48
C ALA A 635 -1.93 31.66 15.92
N CYS A 636 -1.74 32.94 16.16
CA CYS A 636 -2.04 33.52 17.47
C CYS A 636 -3.50 33.26 17.85
N SER A 637 -3.78 32.90 19.11
CA SER A 637 -5.14 32.67 19.62
C SER A 637 -6.01 33.91 19.57
N LEU A 638 -5.41 35.09 19.61
CA LEU A 638 -6.10 36.41 19.51
C LEU A 638 -6.32 36.89 18.07
N TYR A 639 -6.23 35.98 17.06
CA TYR A 639 -6.61 36.36 15.68
C TYR A 639 -8.08 36.75 15.63
N PRO A 640 -8.47 37.90 15.00
CA PRO A 640 -7.67 38.71 14.06
C PRO A 640 -6.90 39.91 14.68
N GLU A 641 -7.01 40.16 15.99
CA GLU A 641 -6.34 41.31 16.64
C GLU A 641 -4.82 41.19 16.53
N HIS A 642 -4.27 39.98 16.76
CA HIS A 642 -2.89 39.68 16.47
C HIS A 642 -2.78 38.59 15.38
N SER A 643 -2.16 38.95 14.23
CA SER A 643 -2.22 38.16 13.01
C SER A 643 -0.97 37.31 12.72
N GLU A 644 -0.11 37.10 13.70
CA GLU A 644 1.12 36.30 13.52
C GLU A 644 0.80 34.85 13.16
N ARG A 645 1.50 34.34 12.16
CA ARG A 645 1.34 32.97 11.65
C ARG A 645 2.68 32.39 11.27
N LYS A 646 2.85 31.10 11.56
CA LYS A 646 4.03 30.30 11.22
C LYS A 646 3.59 29.02 10.52
N SER A 647 4.17 28.69 9.36
CA SER A 647 3.87 27.43 8.69
C SER A 647 4.38 26.24 9.49
N LEU A 648 3.58 25.18 9.54
CA LEU A 648 3.93 23.92 10.17
C LEU A 648 4.09 22.82 9.14
N SER A 649 4.90 21.82 9.47
CA SER A 649 4.97 20.58 8.72
C SER A 649 3.65 19.80 8.81
N LYS A 650 3.44 18.92 7.85
CA LYS A 650 2.33 17.97 7.84
C LYS A 650 2.45 16.95 8.99
N VAL A 651 3.67 16.70 9.45
CA VAL A 651 4.00 15.73 10.50
C VAL A 651 4.56 16.47 11.72
N ILE A 652 4.16 16.06 12.92
CA ILE A 652 4.66 16.60 14.17
C ILE A 652 6.12 16.15 14.35
N GLY A 653 6.96 17.09 14.79
CA GLY A 653 8.40 16.84 14.98
C GLY A 653 9.27 17.19 13.77
N ASP A 654 8.68 17.46 12.59
CA ASP A 654 9.40 18.02 11.44
C ASP A 654 9.39 19.58 11.44
N ASP A 655 8.93 20.18 12.52
CA ASP A 655 8.74 21.64 12.66
C ASP A 655 9.98 22.38 13.12
N THR A 656 11.09 21.66 13.36
CA THR A 656 12.33 22.26 13.89
C THR A 656 12.79 23.40 12.99
N PRO A 657 13.01 24.60 13.55
CA PRO A 657 13.70 25.67 12.85
C PRO A 657 15.15 25.23 12.64
N GLY A 658 15.44 24.67 11.47
CA GLY A 658 16.79 24.18 11.15
C GLY A 658 16.89 22.71 10.74
N GLY A 659 15.83 21.92 10.75
CA GLY A 659 15.80 20.64 10.05
C GLY A 659 15.83 20.92 8.55
N ASP A 660 16.86 20.47 7.85
CA ASP A 660 17.24 20.66 6.44
C ASP A 660 16.05 20.85 5.47
N VAL A 661 15.38 21.99 5.58
CA VAL A 661 14.70 22.56 4.44
C VAL A 661 15.85 23.15 3.61
N PRO A 662 16.24 22.57 2.47
CA PRO A 662 17.29 23.15 1.68
C PRO A 662 16.87 24.59 1.40
N THR A 663 17.61 25.54 1.95
CA THR A 663 17.43 26.94 1.63
C THR A 663 17.67 27.05 0.13
N LEU A 664 16.63 27.34 -0.63
CA LEU A 664 16.79 27.47 -2.07
C LEU A 664 17.77 28.61 -2.33
N GLU A 665 18.76 28.32 -3.15
CA GLU A 665 19.75 29.29 -3.58
C GLU A 665 19.06 30.53 -4.14
N GLY A 666 19.40 31.69 -3.61
CA GLY A 666 18.75 32.95 -3.94
C GLY A 666 17.66 33.41 -2.96
N ALA A 667 17.36 32.68 -1.89
CA ALA A 667 16.49 33.16 -0.82
C ALA A 667 17.15 34.31 -0.06
N GLY A 668 16.40 35.37 0.20
CA GLY A 668 16.90 36.58 0.84
C GLY A 668 17.52 37.63 -0.12
N LEU A 669 17.82 37.24 -1.36
CA LEU A 669 18.33 38.20 -2.36
C LEU A 669 17.23 39.20 -2.78
N PRO A 670 17.58 40.41 -3.22
CA PRO A 670 16.64 41.37 -3.77
C PRO A 670 15.81 40.78 -4.91
N CYS A 671 14.52 41.03 -4.91
CA CYS A 671 13.64 40.57 -5.99
C CYS A 671 14.05 41.22 -7.32
N PRO A 672 14.34 40.51 -8.40
CA PRO A 672 14.73 41.08 -9.68
C PRO A 672 13.69 42.02 -10.31
N GLN A 673 12.43 41.91 -9.91
CA GLN A 673 11.36 42.72 -10.45
C GLN A 673 11.05 43.97 -9.62
N CYS A 674 11.18 43.92 -8.29
CA CYS A 674 10.77 45.01 -7.42
C CYS A 674 11.78 45.31 -6.29
N GLY A 675 12.89 44.60 -6.25
CA GLY A 675 13.90 44.74 -5.18
C GLY A 675 14.56 46.12 -5.15
N ALA A 676 14.87 46.68 -6.32
CA ALA A 676 15.51 48.00 -6.44
C ALA A 676 14.57 49.19 -6.10
N GLU A 677 13.29 49.11 -6.50
CA GLU A 677 12.36 50.20 -6.32
C GLU A 677 11.53 50.13 -5.02
N HIS A 678 11.30 48.92 -4.54
CA HIS A 678 10.35 48.69 -3.45
C HIS A 678 10.91 47.78 -2.34
N GLY A 679 12.19 47.42 -2.35
CA GLY A 679 12.88 46.66 -1.31
C GLY A 679 12.39 45.19 -1.18
N GLY A 680 11.69 44.64 -2.18
CA GLY A 680 11.21 43.28 -2.15
C GLY A 680 12.34 42.27 -2.22
N LYS A 681 12.24 41.14 -1.49
CA LYS A 681 13.23 40.05 -1.43
C LYS A 681 12.65 38.73 -1.93
N MET A 682 13.53 37.87 -2.38
CA MET A 682 13.13 36.52 -2.74
C MET A 682 12.90 35.68 -1.48
N ALA A 683 11.67 35.24 -1.25
CA ALA A 683 11.29 34.39 -0.13
C ALA A 683 11.04 32.96 -0.61
N GLN A 684 11.53 31.98 0.13
CA GLN A 684 11.21 30.58 -0.10
C GLN A 684 9.75 30.32 0.30
N ARG A 685 8.97 29.83 -0.64
CA ARG A 685 7.54 29.52 -0.46
C ARG A 685 7.28 28.06 -0.78
N ARG A 686 6.25 27.49 -0.14
CA ARG A 686 5.82 26.10 -0.36
C ARG A 686 4.57 26.05 -1.24
N SER A 687 4.57 25.18 -2.25
CA SER A 687 3.41 24.82 -3.06
C SER A 687 3.08 23.33 -2.90
N ARG A 688 1.97 22.89 -3.47
CA ARG A 688 1.65 21.46 -3.57
C ARG A 688 2.70 20.63 -4.33
N PHE A 689 3.63 21.28 -5.02
CA PHE A 689 4.69 20.65 -5.82
C PHE A 689 6.08 20.79 -5.19
N GLY A 690 6.19 21.28 -3.95
CA GLY A 690 7.45 21.51 -3.24
C GLY A 690 7.73 23.00 -2.99
N TYR A 691 8.98 23.27 -2.57
CA TYR A 691 9.43 24.63 -2.30
C TYR A 691 9.80 25.35 -3.59
N PHE A 692 9.57 26.67 -3.63
CA PHE A 692 9.93 27.56 -4.72
C PHE A 692 10.27 28.95 -4.18
N LEU A 693 11.05 29.72 -4.91
CA LEU A 693 11.30 31.13 -4.61
C LEU A 693 10.19 31.99 -5.21
N GLY A 694 9.71 32.95 -4.45
CA GLY A 694 8.77 33.97 -4.90
C GLY A 694 8.99 35.25 -4.14
N CYS A 695 8.61 36.38 -4.72
CA CYS A 695 8.76 37.66 -4.05
C CYS A 695 7.96 37.71 -2.74
N ASP A 696 8.55 38.27 -1.66
CA ASP A 696 7.91 38.44 -0.36
C ASP A 696 6.73 39.42 -0.40
N ARG A 697 6.75 40.36 -1.37
CA ARG A 697 5.68 41.34 -1.62
C ARG A 697 4.50 40.81 -2.44
N TYR A 698 4.30 39.52 -2.52
CA TYR A 698 3.07 38.99 -3.12
C TYR A 698 1.85 39.36 -2.25
N PRO A 699 0.75 39.82 -2.83
CA PRO A 699 0.34 39.77 -4.24
C PRO A 699 0.73 40.99 -5.11
N GLU A 700 1.38 42.01 -4.56
CA GLU A 700 1.77 43.22 -5.32
C GLU A 700 2.84 42.88 -6.37
N CYS A 701 3.82 42.08 -5.99
CA CYS A 701 4.83 41.53 -6.90
C CYS A 701 4.64 40.00 -7.04
N LYS A 702 4.35 39.56 -8.25
CA LYS A 702 4.11 38.15 -8.57
C LYS A 702 5.35 37.44 -9.15
N PHE A 703 6.52 38.00 -8.95
CA PHE A 703 7.75 37.42 -9.50
C PHE A 703 8.06 36.06 -8.88
N ILE A 704 8.30 35.10 -9.75
CA ILE A 704 8.79 33.75 -9.41
C ILE A 704 9.95 33.49 -10.39
N PRO A 705 11.19 33.24 -9.90
CA PRO A 705 12.30 32.90 -10.76
C PRO A 705 11.93 31.66 -11.60
N LYS A 706 12.18 31.72 -12.89
CA LYS A 706 12.13 30.51 -13.68
C LYS A 706 13.25 29.61 -13.18
N ALA A 707 12.92 28.38 -12.80
CA ALA A 707 13.95 27.41 -12.40
C ALA A 707 15.02 27.36 -13.50
N GLU A 708 16.26 27.63 -13.15
CA GLU A 708 17.37 27.45 -14.08
C GLU A 708 17.42 25.97 -14.44
N VAL A 709 17.40 25.73 -15.75
CA VAL A 709 17.58 24.38 -16.27
C VAL A 709 19.05 24.04 -16.01
N PRO A 710 19.38 22.93 -15.35
CA PRO A 710 20.77 22.53 -15.13
C PRO A 710 21.57 22.60 -16.44
N GLU A 711 22.83 22.99 -16.37
CA GLU A 711 23.67 23.24 -17.54
C GLU A 711 23.72 22.04 -18.48
N GLU A 712 23.70 20.85 -17.92
CA GLU A 712 23.63 19.57 -18.65
C GLU A 712 22.37 19.43 -19.55
N PHE A 713 21.33 20.25 -19.33
CA PHE A 713 20.12 20.28 -20.15
C PHE A 713 20.07 21.50 -21.11
N ARG A 714 21.03 22.41 -21.04
CA ARG A 714 21.06 23.63 -21.89
C ARG A 714 21.33 23.31 -23.36
N LEU A 715 22.12 22.31 -23.66
CA LEU A 715 22.39 21.85 -25.04
C LEU A 715 21.13 21.53 -25.85
N ALA A 716 20.04 21.19 -25.16
CA ALA A 716 18.75 20.92 -25.82
C ALA A 716 18.04 22.16 -26.36
N PHE A 717 18.39 23.37 -25.92
CA PHE A 717 17.71 24.59 -26.34
C PHE A 717 17.93 24.95 -27.80
N GLU A 718 18.99 24.43 -28.42
CA GLU A 718 19.34 24.68 -29.81
C GLU A 718 18.95 23.55 -30.75
N ALA A 719 18.55 22.40 -30.20
CA ALA A 719 18.15 21.25 -30.98
C ALA A 719 16.82 21.50 -31.72
N LEU A 720 16.83 21.44 -33.04
CA LEU A 720 15.62 21.55 -33.85
C LEU A 720 14.67 20.36 -33.58
N CYS A 721 13.39 20.64 -33.56
CA CYS A 721 12.38 19.57 -33.47
C CYS A 721 12.45 18.68 -34.72
N PRO A 722 12.64 17.37 -34.60
CA PRO A 722 12.80 16.48 -35.76
C PRO A 722 11.54 16.37 -36.62
N VAL A 723 10.39 16.86 -36.12
CA VAL A 723 9.12 16.80 -36.84
C VAL A 723 8.80 18.14 -37.50
N CYS A 724 9.00 19.26 -36.82
CA CYS A 724 8.61 20.58 -37.36
C CYS A 724 9.76 21.62 -37.39
N GLY A 725 10.96 21.21 -37.03
CA GLY A 725 12.10 22.13 -36.96
C GLY A 725 12.55 22.64 -38.31
N GLY A 726 12.49 21.83 -39.38
CA GLY A 726 12.87 22.21 -40.74
C GLY A 726 11.90 23.17 -41.42
N GLU A 727 10.60 22.98 -41.24
CA GLU A 727 9.56 23.79 -41.91
C GLU A 727 9.11 24.98 -41.09
N HIS A 728 9.12 24.87 -39.78
CA HIS A 728 8.48 25.81 -38.83
C HIS A 728 9.42 26.31 -37.73
N GLY A 729 10.69 25.94 -37.74
CA GLY A 729 11.70 26.42 -36.78
C GLY A 729 11.45 25.95 -35.34
N GLY A 730 10.62 24.98 -35.10
CA GLY A 730 10.34 24.46 -33.75
C GLY A 730 11.60 23.82 -33.12
N LYS A 731 11.82 24.06 -31.83
CA LYS A 731 12.98 23.55 -31.08
C LYS A 731 12.54 22.63 -29.94
N LEU A 732 13.41 21.68 -29.58
CA LEU A 732 13.19 20.85 -28.41
C LEU A 732 13.51 21.64 -27.15
N ARG A 733 12.58 21.65 -26.21
CA ARG A 733 12.73 22.34 -24.92
C ARG A 733 12.61 21.32 -23.77
N PRO A 734 13.47 21.42 -22.75
CA PRO A 734 13.33 20.60 -21.56
C PRO A 734 12.07 20.96 -20.79
N ARG A 735 11.33 19.96 -20.38
CA ARG A 735 10.16 20.07 -19.51
C ARG A 735 10.30 19.13 -18.32
N ARG A 736 10.01 19.61 -17.14
CA ARG A 736 10.09 18.80 -15.92
C ARG A 736 8.81 17.96 -15.75
N ASN A 737 8.98 16.67 -15.55
CA ASN A 737 7.91 15.79 -15.09
C ASN A 737 7.84 15.87 -13.56
N ASN A 738 6.91 16.65 -13.03
CA ASN A 738 6.80 16.89 -11.59
C ASN A 738 6.40 15.65 -10.76
N LYS A 739 5.87 14.58 -11.41
CA LYS A 739 5.53 13.34 -10.71
C LYS A 739 6.72 12.43 -10.51
N ARG A 740 7.68 12.46 -11.45
CA ARG A 740 8.85 11.58 -11.45
C ARG A 740 10.15 12.30 -11.14
N ASN A 741 10.11 13.61 -10.96
CA ASN A 741 11.26 14.51 -10.79
C ASN A 741 12.34 14.33 -11.90
N THR A 742 11.91 14.06 -13.12
CA THR A 742 12.77 13.84 -14.29
C THR A 742 12.49 14.90 -15.36
N TYR A 743 13.48 15.15 -16.23
CA TYR A 743 13.29 16.01 -17.37
C TYR A 743 13.02 15.19 -18.63
N PHE A 744 12.14 15.72 -19.49
CA PHE A 744 11.90 15.22 -20.84
C PHE A 744 11.90 16.39 -21.82
N TYR A 745 12.07 16.12 -23.09
CA TYR A 745 12.14 17.16 -24.12
C TYR A 745 10.88 17.13 -24.96
N SER A 746 10.29 18.30 -25.18
CA SER A 746 9.13 18.46 -26.06
C SER A 746 9.31 19.66 -26.97
N CYS A 747 8.63 19.63 -28.11
CA CYS A 747 8.64 20.79 -29.00
C CYS A 747 8.06 22.03 -28.31
N ASP A 748 8.70 23.19 -28.54
CA ASP A 748 8.24 24.48 -28.02
C ASP A 748 6.91 24.96 -28.65
N ARG A 749 6.55 24.39 -29.79
CA ARG A 749 5.27 24.62 -30.47
C ARG A 749 4.13 23.73 -29.99
N TYR A 750 4.24 23.14 -28.80
CA TYR A 750 3.10 22.43 -28.20
C TYR A 750 1.97 23.43 -27.87
N PRO A 751 0.68 23.11 -28.18
CA PRO A 751 0.10 21.82 -28.56
C PRO A 751 0.05 21.49 -30.05
N GLU A 752 0.49 22.38 -30.94
CA GLU A 752 0.46 22.18 -32.41
C GLU A 752 1.40 21.04 -32.83
N CYS A 753 2.58 21.00 -32.26
CA CYS A 753 3.53 19.89 -32.40
C CYS A 753 3.67 19.12 -31.08
N LYS A 754 3.21 17.87 -31.04
CA LYS A 754 3.21 16.99 -29.83
C LYS A 754 4.47 16.13 -29.70
N THR A 755 5.57 16.55 -30.29
CA THR A 755 6.83 15.78 -30.27
C THR A 755 7.41 15.72 -28.86
N ILE A 756 7.76 14.50 -28.41
CA ILE A 756 8.50 14.21 -27.18
C ILE A 756 9.73 13.38 -27.57
N ARG A 757 10.90 13.70 -27.00
CA ARG A 757 12.19 13.04 -27.33
C ARG A 757 13.03 12.84 -26.07
N PRO A 758 13.98 11.89 -26.07
CA PRO A 758 14.97 11.72 -25.03
C PRO A 758 15.96 12.90 -24.99
N ARG A 759 16.79 12.94 -23.96
CA ARG A 759 17.76 14.03 -23.74
C ARG A 759 18.76 14.10 -24.90
N PRO A 760 18.90 15.24 -25.61
CA PRO A 760 19.93 15.43 -26.61
C PRO A 760 21.35 15.38 -26.02
N THR A 761 22.25 14.70 -26.71
CA THR A 761 23.65 14.55 -26.28
C THR A 761 24.58 15.61 -26.88
N GLY A 762 24.13 16.38 -27.87
CA GLY A 762 24.97 17.28 -28.67
C GLY A 762 25.61 16.60 -29.88
N ALA A 763 25.61 15.26 -29.96
CA ALA A 763 26.03 14.53 -31.15
C ALA A 763 24.93 14.50 -32.21
N THR A 764 25.29 14.31 -33.47
CA THR A 764 24.37 14.17 -34.62
C THR A 764 24.51 12.83 -35.27
N HIS A 765 23.42 12.33 -35.83
CA HIS A 765 23.39 11.07 -36.56
C HIS A 765 23.85 11.29 -38.02
N ALA A 766 24.84 10.55 -38.46
CA ALA A 766 25.47 10.74 -39.76
C ALA A 766 24.48 10.64 -40.94
N GLU A 767 23.55 9.67 -40.89
CA GLU A 767 22.65 9.39 -42.00
C GLU A 767 21.51 10.40 -42.16
N CYS A 768 21.07 11.05 -41.11
CA CYS A 768 19.92 11.94 -41.19
C CYS A 768 20.16 13.35 -40.59
N GLY A 769 21.34 13.61 -40.05
CA GLY A 769 21.74 14.90 -39.49
C GLY A 769 20.93 15.34 -38.23
N ALA A 770 20.13 14.46 -37.65
CA ALA A 770 19.37 14.79 -36.46
C ALA A 770 20.15 14.51 -35.19
N THR A 771 19.86 15.25 -34.13
CA THR A 771 20.52 15.08 -32.85
C THR A 771 20.31 13.68 -32.28
N ILE A 772 21.32 13.09 -31.70
CA ILE A 772 21.23 11.86 -30.95
C ILE A 772 20.83 12.19 -29.53
N GLY A 773 19.81 11.49 -29.02
CA GLY A 773 19.38 11.54 -27.62
C GLY A 773 19.95 10.37 -26.82
N LYS A 774 20.01 10.49 -25.49
CA LYS A 774 20.35 9.41 -24.57
C LYS A 774 19.12 9.00 -23.76
N ASP A 775 18.79 7.72 -23.75
CA ASP A 775 17.80 7.13 -22.86
C ASP A 775 18.43 6.01 -21.99
N ASP A 776 17.60 5.23 -21.31
CA ASP A 776 18.07 4.15 -20.41
C ASP A 776 18.78 3.00 -21.15
N GLU A 777 18.59 2.90 -22.48
CA GLU A 777 19.18 1.86 -23.33
C GLU A 777 20.38 2.35 -24.16
N GLY A 778 20.78 3.63 -24.03
CA GLY A 778 21.95 4.21 -24.73
C GLY A 778 21.60 5.35 -25.69
N GLY A 779 22.28 5.42 -26.83
CA GLY A 779 22.07 6.45 -27.84
C GLY A 779 20.91 6.12 -28.78
N ILE A 780 20.06 7.13 -29.11
CA ILE A 780 18.98 6.99 -30.05
C ILE A 780 18.82 8.25 -30.90
N CYS A 781 18.81 8.10 -32.21
CA CYS A 781 18.56 9.24 -33.11
C CYS A 781 17.15 9.81 -32.90
N THR A 782 17.04 11.10 -32.63
CA THR A 782 15.76 11.76 -32.32
C THR A 782 14.79 11.86 -33.52
N ARG A 783 15.25 11.60 -34.75
CA ARG A 783 14.43 11.62 -35.97
C ARG A 783 14.09 10.22 -36.48
N CYS A 784 15.09 9.42 -36.76
CA CYS A 784 14.88 8.10 -37.39
C CYS A 784 14.76 6.95 -36.38
N GLY A 785 15.04 7.19 -35.10
CA GLY A 785 14.94 6.15 -34.07
C GLY A 785 16.09 5.13 -34.06
N ALA A 786 17.10 5.30 -34.94
CA ALA A 786 18.26 4.40 -34.99
C ALA A 786 18.98 4.39 -33.64
N ARG A 787 19.28 3.20 -33.14
CA ARG A 787 20.10 3.00 -31.95
C ARG A 787 21.56 3.08 -32.32
N VAL A 788 22.34 3.86 -31.58
CA VAL A 788 23.78 4.07 -31.79
C VAL A 788 24.53 3.94 -30.49
N ASP A 789 25.74 3.41 -30.56
CA ASP A 789 26.62 3.37 -29.43
C ASP A 789 27.22 4.76 -29.18
N LEU A 790 27.17 5.22 -27.95
CA LEU A 790 27.74 6.50 -27.56
C LEU A 790 29.16 6.27 -27.04
N PRO A 791 30.17 6.89 -27.67
CA PRO A 791 31.53 6.82 -27.16
C PRO A 791 31.63 7.51 -25.78
N GLU A 792 32.62 7.09 -24.99
CA GLU A 792 32.93 7.76 -23.73
C GLU A 792 33.60 9.13 -23.99
N GLY A 793 33.19 10.16 -23.23
CA GLY A 793 33.75 11.50 -23.33
C GLY A 793 32.74 12.55 -23.80
N GLU A 794 33.26 13.65 -24.33
CA GLU A 794 32.45 14.79 -24.79
C GLU A 794 31.80 14.46 -26.14
N LEU A 795 30.45 14.53 -26.16
CA LEU A 795 29.63 14.12 -27.30
C LEU A 795 29.23 15.31 -28.21
N VAL A 796 29.47 16.53 -27.76
CA VAL A 796 29.06 17.75 -28.48
C VAL A 796 29.84 17.87 -29.80
N GLY A 797 29.12 18.03 -30.90
CA GLY A 797 29.69 18.18 -32.22
C GLY A 797 30.12 16.88 -32.90
N LEU A 798 30.06 15.74 -32.25
CA LEU A 798 30.33 14.44 -32.88
C LEU A 798 29.27 14.05 -33.89
N VAL A 799 29.72 13.43 -34.99
CA VAL A 799 28.83 12.79 -35.97
C VAL A 799 28.99 11.27 -35.84
N ILE A 800 27.91 10.63 -35.41
CA ILE A 800 27.91 9.19 -35.14
C ILE A 800 27.12 8.46 -36.22
N ALA A 801 27.76 7.50 -36.88
CA ALA A 801 27.15 6.64 -37.91
C ALA A 801 26.65 5.32 -37.29
N GLY A 802 25.74 4.68 -37.97
CA GLY A 802 25.26 3.33 -37.67
C GLY A 802 23.86 3.27 -37.03
N GLY A 803 23.39 2.05 -36.84
CA GLY A 803 22.02 1.79 -36.32
C GLY A 803 21.01 1.70 -37.47
N THR A 804 20.01 0.87 -37.29
CA THR A 804 18.87 0.71 -38.23
C THR A 804 17.75 1.65 -37.83
N ALA A 805 17.22 2.41 -38.79
CA ALA A 805 16.10 3.31 -38.52
C ALA A 805 14.87 2.53 -38.00
N ASP A 806 14.31 2.97 -36.87
CA ASP A 806 13.07 2.45 -36.29
C ASP A 806 11.98 3.52 -36.29
N PRO A 807 11.06 3.51 -37.27
CA PRO A 807 9.95 4.47 -37.34
C PRO A 807 9.02 4.43 -36.13
N LEU A 808 9.03 3.34 -35.35
CA LEU A 808 8.17 3.13 -34.19
C LEU A 808 8.86 3.48 -32.86
N ALA A 809 10.14 3.81 -32.85
CA ALA A 809 10.90 4.10 -31.63
C ALA A 809 10.26 5.17 -30.73
N PHE A 810 9.53 6.12 -31.31
CA PHE A 810 8.84 7.20 -30.58
C PHE A 810 7.33 7.13 -30.66
N ALA A 811 6.76 6.03 -31.21
CA ALA A 811 5.31 5.84 -31.20
C ALA A 811 4.85 5.75 -29.73
N PRO A 812 3.74 6.39 -29.34
CA PRO A 812 3.20 6.20 -28.02
C PRO A 812 2.93 4.71 -27.83
N LYS A 813 3.49 4.10 -26.78
CA LYS A 813 3.21 2.71 -26.39
C LYS A 813 1.70 2.62 -26.15
N ARG A 814 0.95 2.25 -27.20
CA ARG A 814 -0.48 2.02 -27.12
C ARG A 814 -0.65 0.78 -26.27
N GLY A 815 -1.26 0.96 -25.10
CA GLY A 815 -1.89 -0.14 -24.40
C GLY A 815 -2.74 -0.87 -25.43
N ARG A 816 -2.50 -2.16 -25.62
CA ARG A 816 -3.16 -3.05 -26.55
C ARG A 816 -4.68 -2.91 -26.42
N ARG A 817 -5.30 -2.12 -27.27
CA ARG A 817 -6.72 -2.25 -27.60
C ARG A 817 -6.81 -3.13 -28.82
N VAL A 818 -7.42 -4.28 -28.64
CA VAL A 818 -7.80 -5.24 -29.66
C VAL A 818 -8.58 -4.50 -30.73
N ALA A 819 -8.14 -4.67 -32.00
CA ALA A 819 -8.81 -4.18 -33.16
C ALA A 819 -10.14 -4.93 -33.35
N ALA A 820 -11.21 -4.18 -33.49
CA ALA A 820 -12.43 -4.64 -34.16
C ALA A 820 -12.59 -3.87 -35.45
N ASP A 821 -12.64 -4.61 -36.53
CA ASP A 821 -12.87 -4.18 -37.90
C ASP A 821 -14.18 -3.42 -38.08
N GLY A 822 -14.16 -2.47 -38.99
CA GLY A 822 -15.44 -1.98 -39.51
C GLY A 822 -15.41 -0.68 -40.28
N LYS A 823 -14.97 -0.72 -41.54
CA LYS A 823 -15.44 0.07 -42.70
C LYS A 823 -15.60 1.61 -42.61
N ALA A 824 -14.87 2.19 -43.51
CA ALA A 824 -14.94 3.55 -44.03
C ALA A 824 -16.35 4.07 -44.36
N LYS A 825 -16.56 5.37 -44.08
CA LYS A 825 -17.23 6.30 -44.99
C LYS A 825 -16.64 7.70 -44.81
N ALA A 826 -16.19 8.23 -45.91
CA ALA A 826 -15.71 9.58 -46.16
C ALA A 826 -16.89 10.55 -46.32
N GLU A 827 -16.51 11.84 -46.39
CA GLU A 827 -17.28 13.06 -46.74
C GLU A 827 -17.97 13.72 -45.54
N GLY A 828 -17.60 14.88 -45.17
CA GLY A 828 -17.47 16.17 -45.86
C GLY A 828 -18.33 17.18 -45.09
N ASN A 829 -17.74 18.20 -44.56
CA ASN A 829 -18.16 19.57 -44.84
C ASN A 829 -17.35 20.62 -44.04
N LYS A 830 -17.02 21.64 -44.79
CA LYS A 830 -16.32 22.86 -44.46
C LYS A 830 -17.17 23.84 -43.65
N ALA A 831 -16.45 24.62 -42.86
CA ALA A 831 -16.67 26.07 -42.59
C ALA A 831 -17.91 26.50 -41.80
N LYS A 832 -17.64 27.16 -40.63
CA LYS A 832 -18.02 28.59 -40.48
C LYS A 832 -17.31 29.22 -39.31
N VAL A 833 -16.47 30.18 -39.63
CA VAL A 833 -15.97 31.26 -38.78
C VAL A 833 -17.07 32.28 -38.57
N ALA A 834 -17.25 32.80 -37.39
CA ALA A 834 -17.57 34.18 -37.06
C ALA A 834 -17.86 34.35 -35.55
N SER A 835 -16.94 34.96 -34.85
CA SER A 835 -17.06 36.30 -34.23
C SER A 835 -18.37 36.59 -33.47
N ARG A 836 -18.26 36.87 -32.20
CA ARG A 836 -18.83 38.07 -31.58
C ARG A 836 -18.24 38.35 -30.20
N ALA A 837 -17.74 39.54 -30.09
CA ALA A 837 -17.23 40.18 -28.89
C ALA A 837 -18.37 40.90 -28.12
N ARG A 838 -18.06 41.16 -26.82
CA ARG A 838 -18.62 42.22 -25.97
C ARG A 838 -20.09 42.11 -25.50
N THR A 839 -20.33 42.17 -24.22
CA THR A 839 -20.51 43.41 -23.47
C THR A 839 -20.57 43.21 -21.95
N VAL A 840 -19.88 44.10 -21.28
CA VAL A 840 -19.93 44.33 -19.81
C VAL A 840 -21.26 45.00 -19.47
N LYS A 841 -21.89 44.61 -18.35
CA LYS A 841 -22.71 45.56 -17.57
C LYS A 841 -22.75 45.19 -16.09
N SER A 842 -22.26 46.11 -15.31
CA SER A 842 -22.37 46.28 -13.87
C SER A 842 -23.77 46.70 -13.44
N LYS A 843 -24.15 46.31 -12.22
CA LYS A 843 -25.06 47.01 -11.26
C LYS A 843 -25.41 45.97 -10.19
N GLY A 844 -25.34 46.16 -8.92
CA GLY A 844 -25.43 47.36 -8.08
C GLY A 844 -25.95 46.86 -6.72
N LYS A 845 -25.48 47.43 -5.71
CA LYS A 845 -25.55 47.28 -4.25
C LYS A 845 -26.98 47.14 -3.62
N PRO A 846 -27.12 47.25 -2.27
CA PRO A 846 -27.33 46.16 -1.25
C PRO A 846 -28.63 46.40 -0.44
N LYS A 847 -29.03 45.45 0.44
CA LYS A 847 -29.95 45.73 1.60
C LYS A 847 -29.74 44.68 2.65
N ARG A 848 -29.22 45.05 3.82
CA ARG A 848 -29.78 45.55 5.08
C ARG A 848 -30.43 44.47 5.93
N ILE A 849 -29.84 44.35 7.11
CA ILE A 849 -30.19 43.67 8.34
C ILE A 849 -31.44 44.31 8.94
N PRO A 850 -32.22 43.62 9.79
CA PRO A 850 -32.38 44.16 11.13
C PRO A 850 -32.08 43.21 12.25
N ALA A 851 -31.59 43.79 13.31
CA ALA A 851 -31.30 43.26 14.64
C ALA A 851 -32.53 43.33 15.55
N ALA A 852 -32.35 42.76 16.71
CA ALA A 852 -33.08 42.83 17.98
C ALA A 852 -33.76 41.49 18.34
N ALA A 853 -33.69 40.96 19.53
CA ALA A 853 -33.43 41.51 20.86
C ALA A 853 -32.90 40.38 21.80
N ALA A 854 -32.16 40.73 22.65
CA ALA A 854 -31.64 40.58 23.97
C ALA A 854 -32.66 40.22 25.09
N VAL A 855 -32.05 39.77 26.23
CA VAL A 855 -32.56 39.69 27.62
C VAL A 855 -33.29 38.38 27.98
N ALA A 856 -32.98 37.62 29.06
CA ALA A 856 -32.39 37.80 30.37
C ALA A 856 -31.88 36.43 30.86
N ALA A 857 -30.82 36.29 31.51
CA ALA A 857 -30.38 36.34 32.92
C ALA A 857 -31.33 35.73 33.97
N ALA A 858 -30.78 34.84 34.75
CA ALA A 858 -30.75 34.65 36.22
C ALA A 858 -30.73 33.21 36.60
N GLU A 859 -29.63 32.72 37.18
CA GLU A 859 -29.36 32.47 38.60
C GLU A 859 -30.27 31.42 39.27
N LEU A 860 -29.58 30.45 39.84
CA LEU A 860 -29.62 29.96 41.21
C LEU A 860 -28.96 28.59 41.30
N SER A 861 -27.81 28.53 41.86
CA SER A 861 -27.31 28.21 43.19
C SER A 861 -27.54 26.76 43.66
N ALA A 862 -26.44 26.08 43.81
CA ALA A 862 -25.84 25.46 45.04
C ALA A 862 -26.77 24.70 45.99
N SER A 863 -26.35 23.48 46.25
CA SER A 863 -26.07 22.96 47.61
C SER A 863 -25.82 21.45 47.54
N ASP A 864 -24.64 21.06 48.00
CA ASP A 864 -24.34 20.22 49.16
C ASP A 864 -24.78 18.74 49.05
N ALA A 865 -23.93 17.90 49.19
CA ALA A 865 -22.95 17.47 50.19
C ALA A 865 -23.13 15.97 50.48
N ALA A 866 -22.01 15.33 50.55
CA ALA A 866 -21.65 14.26 51.51
C ALA A 866 -22.18 12.83 51.35
N GLY A 867 -21.22 11.95 51.37
CA GLY A 867 -21.25 10.81 52.27
C GLY A 867 -21.20 9.41 51.70
N GLY A 868 -20.13 8.71 52.10
CA GLY A 868 -20.14 7.26 52.36
C GLY A 868 -19.43 6.40 51.33
N GLU A 869 -18.22 6.16 51.61
CA GLU A 869 -17.48 4.91 51.94
C GLU A 869 -18.35 3.64 51.91
N ASP A 870 -17.88 2.57 51.24
CA ASP A 870 -17.20 1.41 51.77
C ASP A 870 -17.30 0.19 50.83
N GLU A 871 -16.12 -0.42 50.70
CA GLU A 871 -15.72 -1.83 50.70
C GLU A 871 -16.29 -2.85 49.69
N ALA A 872 -15.32 -3.34 49.03
CA ALA A 872 -14.81 -4.76 48.90
C ALA A 872 -15.79 -5.88 48.47
N THR A 873 -15.55 -6.44 47.37
CA THR A 873 -14.95 -7.78 47.15
C THR A 873 -14.57 -7.95 45.68
#